data_d2be64c0414bf479805f60bc6861e68d
#
_entry.id   d2be64c0414bf479805f60bc6861e68d
#
_cell.length_a   1.000
_cell.length_b   1.000
_cell.length_c   1.000
_cell.angle_alpha   90.00
_cell.angle_beta   90.00
_cell.angle_gamma   90.00
#
_symmetry.space_group_name_H-M   'P 1'
#
loop_
_entity.id
_entity.type
_entity.pdbx_description
1 polymer ?
#
loop_
_entity_poly.entity_id
_entity_poly.type
_entity_poly.pdbx_seq_one_letter_code
_entity_poly.pdbx_strand_id
1 'polypeptide(L)'
;MILPLFFQAAAIAASEAEYYQVDYLVAPQGERIEVGGFDFLPDGRLACATRRGQVWLVENPLAANAADAKFTLFAEGLHEGLGLEVVNGEIYVLQRGELSKLVDEDKDGTCDRIEAFSQGWGYSGHYHEFAFGLPRDAQGNFYASLNVSFSDAQWWHGRSVAPYRGWILRIKPDGSWEPVASGARSPAGLGATSKGEIFYTDNQGDWMPACPIFHVKDGAFFGHPASLNWTAEYRDAGRTASDTIAPRNERARAAIWLPYDWSRSTGNLVEDTTGGKFGPFGGQLFVAEMTNGYVLRAGLEEVQGQYQGWVVPFRHKVGSNVRLRFAPDGTLFCGFTDRGWGGQPPGDGIGRVRWTGKKPFEIESVKLLSDGFEVAFTAPVSAASAAALARAEVKQYDYNYWWEYGSPVQHLTPRAVTGASLDASGTKLRLVVQGLEAGMVARVKLAGVESSTGLVLLHDEFAYTINELPGSPRSGAHVAKLVEQPEARESGNEGVLYLTEGDALAAWNATGWQQGEVKLSDDRRSLVARPDAKHDDWNGPTLSNIAAASPSELVSKFEFGDIDFSLQFQLPEGGNSGVYLMGRYEVQLLDSSGKTELKFGDCGGIYAAADRAAWPGRAPTFNTFRGAGRWHWMSGTFEAPRFDAQGRKVANAKFKRVMIDDTLLHEELEVPTPTQGGWEGEVAHAPLRIQGDHGPVAVRAVRVKSRETSDPRTDWTPLFDGRSLDGWKISDGGSWSVENGEIVGRGSASHLFSPRGDYKDFELRAKLRINTGGNSGLYFRVAYGPGWPSGYEAQINSTHTDPVKTGSLYHYAPFRAQLVGHDTWYDYHVLCKDEPEGTRIQIRVNHILVTDYLDRERKHAAGHIALQQHHDGSVIRAKNLEIRELR
;
A
#
# COMPACT_ATOMS: atom_id res chain seq x y z
N MET A 1 -11.64 1.11 21.83
CA MET A 1 -12.75 1.74 21.09
C MET A 1 -13.07 1.07 19.74
N ILE A 2 -12.34 0.04 19.34
CA ILE A 2 -12.51 -0.72 18.08
C ILE A 2 -13.46 -1.91 18.24
N LEU A 3 -13.53 -2.55 19.39
CA LEU A 3 -14.50 -3.65 19.64
C LEU A 3 -15.96 -3.28 19.32
N PRO A 4 -16.47 -2.06 19.64
CA PRO A 4 -17.83 -1.70 19.27
C PRO A 4 -18.07 -1.58 17.77
N LEU A 5 -17.10 -1.17 16.98
CA LEU A 5 -17.23 -1.01 15.51
C LEU A 5 -17.42 -2.36 14.79
N PHE A 6 -16.72 -3.41 15.20
CA PHE A 6 -16.85 -4.74 14.59
C PHE A 6 -18.14 -5.46 14.96
N PHE A 7 -18.59 -5.33 16.21
CA PHE A 7 -19.92 -5.81 16.62
C PHE A 7 -21.03 -5.04 15.87
N GLN A 8 -20.83 -3.76 15.68
CA GLN A 8 -21.77 -2.92 14.94
C GLN A 8 -21.82 -3.30 13.46
N ALA A 9 -20.68 -3.50 12.79
CA ALA A 9 -20.64 -3.94 11.40
C ALA A 9 -21.23 -5.36 11.21
N ALA A 10 -21.04 -6.26 12.15
CA ALA A 10 -21.64 -7.59 12.12
C ALA A 10 -23.17 -7.54 12.31
N ALA A 11 -23.65 -6.69 13.21
CA ALA A 11 -25.08 -6.48 13.44
C ALA A 11 -25.76 -5.81 12.23
N ILE A 12 -25.12 -4.78 11.64
CA ILE A 12 -25.59 -4.13 10.42
C ILE A 12 -25.67 -5.14 9.27
N ALA A 13 -24.62 -5.94 9.03
CA ALA A 13 -24.63 -6.95 7.98
C ALA A 13 -25.75 -8.00 8.14
N ALA A 14 -26.09 -8.35 9.37
CA ALA A 14 -27.21 -9.24 9.66
C ALA A 14 -28.56 -8.58 9.32
N SER A 15 -28.72 -7.29 9.64
CA SER A 15 -29.92 -6.51 9.32
C SER A 15 -30.06 -6.30 7.81
N GLU A 16 -28.97 -6.00 7.09
CA GLU A 16 -28.97 -5.89 5.63
C GLU A 16 -29.42 -7.17 4.93
N ALA A 17 -29.07 -8.35 5.47
CA ALA A 17 -29.43 -9.65 4.91
C ALA A 17 -30.95 -9.91 4.90
N GLU A 18 -31.72 -9.17 5.67
CA GLU A 18 -33.20 -9.21 5.61
C GLU A 18 -33.74 -8.64 4.29
N TYR A 19 -32.98 -7.71 3.69
CA TYR A 19 -33.36 -6.97 2.49
C TYR A 19 -32.58 -7.42 1.26
N TYR A 20 -31.29 -7.75 1.43
CA TYR A 20 -30.38 -8.14 0.35
C TYR A 20 -29.57 -9.37 0.76
N GLN A 21 -29.98 -10.53 0.24
CA GLN A 21 -29.30 -11.79 0.49
C GLN A 21 -28.10 -11.95 -0.42
N VAL A 22 -27.03 -12.56 0.11
CA VAL A 22 -25.83 -12.88 -0.64
C VAL A 22 -25.69 -14.39 -0.70
N ASP A 23 -25.49 -14.93 -1.90
CA ASP A 23 -25.10 -16.31 -2.13
C ASP A 23 -23.91 -16.36 -3.13
N TYR A 24 -23.26 -17.52 -3.24
CA TYR A 24 -22.05 -17.68 -4.02
C TYR A 24 -22.18 -18.85 -4.97
N LEU A 25 -21.78 -18.66 -6.24
CA LEU A 25 -21.70 -19.74 -7.23
C LEU A 25 -20.57 -20.70 -6.82
N VAL A 26 -20.79 -21.98 -7.08
CA VAL A 26 -19.81 -23.02 -6.75
C VAL A 26 -18.84 -23.17 -7.91
N ALA A 27 -17.59 -22.73 -7.72
CA ALA A 27 -16.53 -22.90 -8.70
C ALA A 27 -16.20 -24.39 -8.93
N PRO A 28 -15.67 -24.77 -10.11
CA PRO A 28 -15.19 -26.13 -10.35
C PRO A 28 -14.12 -26.54 -9.34
N GLN A 29 -14.10 -27.81 -8.97
CA GLN A 29 -13.16 -28.32 -7.98
C GLN A 29 -11.70 -28.10 -8.42
N GLY A 30 -10.92 -27.45 -7.58
CA GLY A 30 -9.51 -27.14 -7.82
C GLY A 30 -9.26 -25.87 -8.61
N GLU A 31 -10.30 -25.20 -9.11
CA GLU A 31 -10.19 -23.95 -9.85
C GLU A 31 -10.37 -22.74 -8.93
N ARG A 32 -9.68 -21.66 -9.27
CA ARG A 32 -9.80 -20.36 -8.62
C ARG A 32 -10.30 -19.33 -9.62
N ILE A 33 -11.49 -18.80 -9.38
CA ILE A 33 -12.13 -17.83 -10.25
C ILE A 33 -11.79 -16.41 -9.73
N GLU A 34 -10.55 -15.97 -9.96
CA GLU A 34 -10.11 -14.59 -9.64
C GLU A 34 -10.68 -13.64 -10.72
N VAL A 35 -11.86 -13.13 -10.47
CA VAL A 35 -12.63 -12.37 -11.47
C VAL A 35 -11.92 -11.09 -11.89
N GLY A 36 -11.70 -10.93 -13.19
CA GLY A 36 -11.20 -9.70 -13.81
C GLY A 36 -12.27 -8.88 -14.54
N GLY A 37 -13.29 -9.54 -15.05
CA GLY A 37 -14.45 -8.95 -15.70
C GLY A 37 -15.51 -10.00 -16.01
N PHE A 38 -16.78 -9.58 -16.10
CA PHE A 38 -17.85 -10.48 -16.55
C PHE A 38 -19.00 -9.71 -17.19
N ASP A 39 -19.70 -10.35 -18.10
CA ASP A 39 -20.91 -9.86 -18.76
C ASP A 39 -21.80 -11.01 -19.23
N PHE A 40 -23.07 -10.70 -19.50
CA PHE A 40 -24.07 -11.67 -19.94
C PHE A 40 -24.07 -11.81 -21.47
N LEU A 41 -24.06 -13.05 -21.94
CA LEU A 41 -24.34 -13.39 -23.33
C LEU A 41 -25.83 -13.26 -23.62
N PRO A 42 -26.22 -13.05 -24.89
CA PRO A 42 -27.65 -12.95 -25.29
C PRO A 42 -28.50 -14.19 -24.93
N ASP A 43 -27.86 -15.35 -24.79
CA ASP A 43 -28.52 -16.62 -24.37
C ASP A 43 -28.69 -16.76 -22.85
N GLY A 44 -28.21 -15.79 -22.09
CA GLY A 44 -28.31 -15.74 -20.62
C GLY A 44 -27.16 -16.39 -19.86
N ARG A 45 -26.18 -16.99 -20.55
CA ARG A 45 -24.92 -17.42 -19.90
C ARG A 45 -24.11 -16.21 -19.45
N LEU A 46 -23.32 -16.39 -18.40
CA LEU A 46 -22.37 -15.38 -17.93
C LEU A 46 -20.98 -15.73 -18.45
N ALA A 47 -20.35 -14.82 -19.22
CA ALA A 47 -18.94 -14.91 -19.56
C ALA A 47 -18.12 -14.24 -18.46
N CYS A 48 -17.08 -14.91 -17.97
CA CYS A 48 -16.24 -14.46 -16.87
C CYS A 48 -14.76 -14.59 -17.23
N ALA A 49 -14.06 -13.47 -17.42
CA ALA A 49 -12.61 -13.42 -17.53
C ALA A 49 -11.96 -13.42 -16.15
N THR A 50 -10.84 -14.12 -16.04
CA THR A 50 -10.08 -14.20 -14.80
C THR A 50 -8.71 -13.55 -14.94
N ARG A 51 -8.19 -13.05 -13.82
CA ARG A 51 -6.80 -12.57 -13.72
C ARG A 51 -5.78 -13.65 -14.09
N ARG A 52 -6.17 -14.91 -13.98
CA ARG A 52 -5.33 -16.08 -14.35
C ARG A 52 -5.24 -16.34 -15.86
N GLY A 53 -5.92 -15.53 -16.67
CA GLY A 53 -5.88 -15.67 -18.12
C GLY A 53 -6.85 -16.67 -18.68
N GLN A 54 -7.89 -17.03 -17.94
CA GLN A 54 -8.97 -17.92 -18.37
C GLN A 54 -10.23 -17.11 -18.61
N VAL A 55 -11.08 -17.59 -19.51
CA VAL A 55 -12.47 -17.15 -19.67
C VAL A 55 -13.39 -18.35 -19.49
N TRP A 56 -14.33 -18.22 -18.58
CA TRP A 56 -15.32 -19.25 -18.25
C TRP A 56 -16.70 -18.82 -18.74
N LEU A 57 -17.46 -19.75 -19.30
CA LEU A 57 -18.90 -19.60 -19.53
C LEU A 57 -19.64 -20.28 -18.39
N VAL A 58 -20.57 -19.55 -17.78
CA VAL A 58 -21.37 -20.05 -16.67
C VAL A 58 -22.81 -20.23 -17.15
N GLU A 59 -23.27 -21.46 -17.25
CA GLU A 59 -24.64 -21.82 -17.53
C GLU A 59 -25.50 -21.69 -16.26
N ASN A 60 -26.76 -21.31 -16.43
CA ASN A 60 -27.73 -21.13 -15.34
C ASN A 60 -27.23 -20.22 -14.19
N PRO A 61 -26.56 -19.09 -14.47
CA PRO A 61 -26.00 -18.25 -13.41
C PRO A 61 -27.08 -17.67 -12.48
N LEU A 62 -28.34 -17.65 -12.93
CA LEU A 62 -29.52 -17.16 -12.19
C LEU A 62 -30.30 -18.25 -11.47
N ALA A 63 -29.88 -19.53 -11.55
CA ALA A 63 -30.56 -20.63 -10.87
C ALA A 63 -30.83 -20.33 -9.40
N ALA A 64 -31.97 -20.77 -8.88
CA ALA A 64 -32.34 -20.54 -7.48
C ALA A 64 -31.30 -21.18 -6.51
N ASN A 65 -30.85 -22.39 -6.83
CA ASN A 65 -29.73 -23.01 -6.13
C ASN A 65 -28.42 -22.66 -6.86
N ALA A 66 -27.49 -22.03 -6.16
CA ALA A 66 -26.19 -21.63 -6.72
C ALA A 66 -25.34 -22.80 -7.25
N ALA A 67 -25.55 -24.02 -6.72
CA ALA A 67 -24.85 -25.22 -7.17
C ALA A 67 -25.32 -25.73 -8.54
N ASP A 68 -26.42 -25.23 -9.08
CA ASP A 68 -26.93 -25.60 -10.41
C ASP A 68 -26.26 -24.78 -11.53
N ALA A 69 -25.46 -23.76 -11.18
CA ALA A 69 -24.62 -23.06 -12.12
C ALA A 69 -23.44 -23.96 -12.56
N LYS A 70 -23.18 -24.02 -13.86
CA LYS A 70 -22.11 -24.87 -14.42
C LYS A 70 -21.09 -24.02 -15.14
N PHE A 71 -19.84 -24.20 -14.79
CA PHE A 71 -18.72 -23.52 -15.40
C PHE A 71 -18.09 -24.38 -16.50
N THR A 72 -17.93 -23.84 -17.69
CA THR A 72 -17.20 -24.45 -18.82
C THR A 72 -16.07 -23.52 -19.21
N LEU A 73 -14.86 -24.05 -19.33
CA LEU A 73 -13.70 -23.27 -19.79
C LEU A 73 -13.90 -22.94 -21.27
N PHE A 74 -13.91 -21.66 -21.59
CA PHE A 74 -14.10 -21.17 -22.97
C PHE A 74 -12.77 -20.82 -23.63
N ALA A 75 -11.88 -20.14 -22.92
CA ALA A 75 -10.57 -19.74 -23.42
C ALA A 75 -9.55 -19.71 -22.29
N GLU A 76 -8.27 -19.92 -22.63
CA GLU A 76 -7.14 -19.77 -21.71
C GLU A 76 -5.91 -19.19 -22.42
N GLY A 77 -4.86 -18.83 -21.65
CA GLY A 77 -3.61 -18.28 -22.20
C GLY A 77 -3.63 -16.76 -22.38
N LEU A 78 -4.66 -16.07 -21.86
CA LEU A 78 -4.73 -14.61 -21.87
C LEU A 78 -3.78 -14.00 -20.83
N HIS A 79 -3.23 -12.83 -21.14
CA HIS A 79 -2.33 -12.10 -20.23
C HIS A 79 -3.13 -11.19 -19.27
N GLU A 80 -3.66 -11.78 -18.19
CA GLU A 80 -4.35 -11.08 -17.11
C GLU A 80 -5.62 -10.32 -17.58
N GLY A 81 -6.69 -11.04 -17.93
CA GLY A 81 -7.96 -10.47 -18.36
C GLY A 81 -8.67 -9.69 -17.25
N LEU A 82 -8.59 -8.37 -17.24
CA LEU A 82 -9.13 -7.50 -16.18
C LEU A 82 -10.26 -6.57 -16.64
N GLY A 83 -10.86 -6.87 -17.76
CA GLY A 83 -12.09 -6.30 -18.28
C GLY A 83 -12.71 -7.26 -19.27
N LEU A 84 -14.04 -7.38 -19.27
CA LEU A 84 -14.80 -8.16 -20.22
C LEU A 84 -16.08 -7.40 -20.59
N GLU A 85 -16.42 -7.39 -21.86
CA GLU A 85 -17.68 -6.86 -22.37
C GLU A 85 -18.18 -7.75 -23.49
N VAL A 86 -19.48 -8.00 -23.54
CA VAL A 86 -20.14 -8.76 -24.61
C VAL A 86 -20.82 -7.79 -25.57
N VAL A 87 -20.43 -7.82 -26.84
CA VAL A 87 -20.99 -6.95 -27.88
C VAL A 87 -21.56 -7.79 -29.01
N ASN A 88 -22.88 -7.75 -29.20
CA ASN A 88 -23.59 -8.53 -30.23
C ASN A 88 -23.32 -10.04 -30.14
N GLY A 89 -23.09 -10.57 -28.91
CA GLY A 89 -22.79 -11.97 -28.65
C GLY A 89 -21.32 -12.33 -28.78
N GLU A 90 -20.45 -11.40 -29.14
CA GLU A 90 -19.00 -11.57 -29.19
C GLU A 90 -18.33 -11.12 -27.89
N ILE A 91 -17.35 -11.87 -27.42
CA ILE A 91 -16.66 -11.62 -26.15
C ILE A 91 -15.37 -10.83 -26.42
N TYR A 92 -15.24 -9.68 -25.77
CA TYR A 92 -14.04 -8.84 -25.77
C TYR A 92 -13.40 -8.89 -24.39
N VAL A 93 -12.08 -9.10 -24.32
CA VAL A 93 -11.32 -9.17 -23.07
C VAL A 93 -10.15 -8.20 -23.10
N LEU A 94 -10.07 -7.33 -22.12
CA LEU A 94 -8.95 -6.42 -21.95
C LEU A 94 -7.82 -7.12 -21.18
N GLN A 95 -6.69 -7.24 -21.86
CA GLN A 95 -5.42 -7.73 -21.34
C GLN A 95 -4.46 -6.56 -21.03
N ARG A 96 -3.30 -6.81 -20.44
CA ARG A 96 -2.31 -5.77 -20.13
C ARG A 96 -1.91 -4.89 -21.32
N GLY A 97 -1.70 -5.48 -22.47
CA GLY A 97 -1.18 -4.82 -23.68
C GLY A 97 -2.14 -4.74 -24.85
N GLU A 98 -3.34 -5.33 -24.75
CA GLU A 98 -4.30 -5.37 -25.84
C GLU A 98 -5.74 -5.57 -25.38
N LEU A 99 -6.68 -5.17 -26.23
CA LEU A 99 -8.06 -5.61 -26.21
C LEU A 99 -8.21 -6.73 -27.23
N SER A 100 -8.58 -7.91 -26.78
CA SER A 100 -8.73 -9.09 -27.61
C SER A 100 -10.20 -9.43 -27.83
N LYS A 101 -10.53 -9.90 -29.03
CA LYS A 101 -11.80 -10.52 -29.37
C LYS A 101 -11.63 -12.03 -29.38
N LEU A 102 -12.50 -12.73 -28.69
CA LEU A 102 -12.52 -14.19 -28.65
C LEU A 102 -13.53 -14.73 -29.63
N VAL A 103 -13.10 -15.61 -30.51
CA VAL A 103 -13.90 -16.14 -31.63
C VAL A 103 -14.07 -17.64 -31.46
N ASP A 104 -15.33 -18.08 -31.43
CA ASP A 104 -15.78 -19.46 -31.48
C ASP A 104 -16.42 -19.64 -32.87
N GLU A 105 -15.66 -20.20 -33.83
CA GLU A 105 -16.04 -20.26 -35.26
C GLU A 105 -17.08 -21.34 -35.51
N ASP A 106 -16.93 -22.52 -34.88
CA ASP A 106 -17.83 -23.67 -35.09
C ASP A 106 -18.96 -23.74 -34.06
N LYS A 107 -18.96 -22.82 -33.08
CA LYS A 107 -19.98 -22.68 -32.02
C LYS A 107 -20.10 -23.88 -31.10
N ASP A 108 -18.99 -24.53 -30.84
CA ASP A 108 -18.92 -25.66 -29.90
C ASP A 108 -18.82 -25.24 -28.43
N GLY A 109 -18.62 -23.94 -28.16
CA GLY A 109 -18.49 -23.38 -26.82
C GLY A 109 -17.06 -23.30 -26.32
N THR A 110 -16.10 -23.47 -27.24
CA THR A 110 -14.67 -23.30 -27.02
C THR A 110 -14.12 -22.21 -27.96
N CYS A 111 -13.18 -21.40 -27.48
CA CYS A 111 -12.57 -20.36 -28.29
C CYS A 111 -11.55 -20.96 -29.26
N ASP A 112 -11.80 -20.83 -30.58
CA ASP A 112 -10.88 -21.30 -31.63
C ASP A 112 -9.74 -20.32 -31.88
N ARG A 113 -10.01 -19.01 -31.70
CA ARG A 113 -9.06 -17.97 -32.07
C ARG A 113 -9.19 -16.73 -31.20
N ILE A 114 -8.04 -16.22 -30.75
CA ILE A 114 -7.91 -14.94 -30.05
C ILE A 114 -7.39 -13.91 -31.03
N GLU A 115 -8.20 -12.88 -31.32
CA GLU A 115 -7.84 -11.78 -32.25
C GLU A 115 -7.45 -10.53 -31.46
N ALA A 116 -6.30 -9.94 -31.74
CA ALA A 116 -5.97 -8.63 -31.25
C ALA A 116 -6.87 -7.57 -31.92
N PHE A 117 -7.90 -7.11 -31.22
CA PHE A 117 -8.83 -6.10 -31.72
C PHE A 117 -8.20 -4.69 -31.66
N SER A 118 -7.49 -4.38 -30.55
CA SER A 118 -6.78 -3.12 -30.38
C SER A 118 -5.54 -3.35 -29.53
N GLN A 119 -4.43 -2.69 -29.90
CA GLN A 119 -3.14 -2.85 -29.22
C GLN A 119 -2.28 -1.58 -29.41
N GLY A 120 -1.11 -1.51 -28.75
CA GLY A 120 -0.13 -0.44 -29.02
C GLY A 120 0.12 0.46 -27.82
N TRP A 121 -0.58 0.30 -26.69
CA TRP A 121 -0.15 0.84 -25.41
C TRP A 121 0.85 -0.13 -24.77
N GLY A 122 1.87 0.44 -24.11
CA GLY A 122 2.98 -0.37 -23.61
C GLY A 122 2.74 -0.97 -22.22
N TYR A 123 3.55 -2.00 -21.91
CA TYR A 123 3.81 -2.46 -20.56
C TYR A 123 5.28 -2.92 -20.44
N SER A 124 5.86 -2.81 -19.24
CA SER A 124 7.27 -3.17 -19.00
C SER A 124 7.44 -4.56 -18.36
N GLY A 125 6.33 -5.23 -18.04
CA GLY A 125 6.34 -6.47 -17.26
C GLY A 125 6.31 -6.25 -15.74
N HIS A 126 6.24 -5.00 -15.29
CA HIS A 126 6.05 -4.70 -13.88
C HIS A 126 4.66 -5.18 -13.41
N TYR A 127 4.59 -5.81 -12.22
CA TYR A 127 3.36 -6.44 -11.74
C TYR A 127 2.16 -5.49 -11.64
N HIS A 128 2.42 -4.21 -11.32
CA HIS A 128 1.36 -3.19 -11.11
C HIS A 128 0.85 -2.55 -12.40
N GLU A 129 1.41 -2.84 -13.56
CA GLU A 129 0.98 -2.30 -14.85
C GLU A 129 -0.31 -2.97 -15.36
N PHE A 130 -1.35 -2.96 -14.57
CA PHE A 130 -2.66 -3.49 -14.94
C PHE A 130 -3.34 -2.64 -16.01
N ALA A 131 -4.28 -3.27 -16.74
CA ALA A 131 -5.22 -2.59 -17.62
C ALA A 131 -6.63 -3.03 -17.24
N PHE A 132 -7.45 -2.10 -16.76
CA PHE A 132 -8.82 -2.36 -16.32
C PHE A 132 -9.85 -1.74 -17.25
N GLY A 133 -11.01 -2.37 -17.34
CA GLY A 133 -12.15 -1.87 -18.15
C GLY A 133 -13.38 -2.77 -17.96
N LEU A 134 -14.38 -2.74 -18.81
CA LEU A 134 -14.36 -2.27 -20.20
C LEU A 134 -15.74 -1.65 -20.52
N PRO A 135 -16.16 -0.53 -19.85
CA PRO A 135 -17.46 0.05 -20.18
C PRO A 135 -17.45 0.67 -21.58
N ARG A 136 -18.65 0.88 -22.13
CA ARG A 136 -18.86 1.51 -23.43
C ARG A 136 -19.68 2.78 -23.30
N ASP A 137 -19.34 3.79 -24.09
CA ASP A 137 -20.18 4.97 -24.25
C ASP A 137 -21.33 4.75 -25.26
N ALA A 138 -22.17 5.77 -25.42
CA ALA A 138 -23.31 5.72 -26.34
C ALA A 138 -22.89 5.62 -27.84
N GLN A 139 -21.65 5.94 -28.17
CA GLN A 139 -21.06 5.82 -29.51
C GLN A 139 -20.47 4.43 -29.74
N GLY A 140 -20.45 3.58 -28.72
CA GLY A 140 -19.92 2.23 -28.78
C GLY A 140 -18.41 2.13 -28.56
N ASN A 141 -17.73 3.21 -28.16
CA ASN A 141 -16.33 3.16 -27.80
C ASN A 141 -16.14 2.43 -26.48
N PHE A 142 -15.11 1.60 -26.39
CA PHE A 142 -14.67 1.01 -25.13
C PHE A 142 -13.74 1.97 -24.38
N TYR A 143 -13.73 1.84 -23.05
CA TYR A 143 -12.81 2.59 -22.20
C TYR A 143 -11.96 1.64 -21.37
N ALA A 144 -10.65 1.90 -21.37
CA ALA A 144 -9.65 1.18 -20.61
C ALA A 144 -8.83 2.14 -19.76
N SER A 145 -8.45 1.71 -18.57
CA SER A 145 -7.56 2.45 -17.68
C SER A 145 -6.25 1.70 -17.47
N LEU A 146 -5.14 2.43 -17.49
CA LEU A 146 -3.80 1.87 -17.35
C LEU A 146 -3.19 2.31 -16.03
N ASN A 147 -2.85 1.35 -15.16
CA ASN A 147 -2.19 1.65 -13.89
C ASN A 147 -0.76 2.15 -14.11
N VAL A 148 -0.29 3.01 -13.20
CA VAL A 148 1.12 3.41 -13.18
C VAL A 148 2.02 2.24 -12.84
N SER A 149 3.27 2.31 -13.31
CA SER A 149 4.33 1.37 -12.96
C SER A 149 5.05 1.84 -11.69
N PHE A 150 5.45 0.89 -10.84
CA PHE A 150 6.28 1.12 -9.65
C PHE A 150 7.71 0.64 -9.88
N SER A 151 8.25 0.83 -11.05
CA SER A 151 9.44 0.15 -11.54
C SER A 151 10.77 0.57 -10.90
N ASP A 152 10.80 1.65 -10.12
CA ASP A 152 12.00 2.06 -9.39
C ASP A 152 11.65 2.73 -8.05
N ALA A 153 12.67 2.97 -7.21
CA ALA A 153 12.50 3.61 -5.91
C ALA A 153 11.95 5.05 -5.99
N GLN A 154 11.82 5.60 -7.19
CA GLN A 154 11.34 6.96 -7.45
C GLN A 154 10.12 6.99 -8.39
N TRP A 155 9.41 5.87 -8.56
CA TRP A 155 8.23 5.78 -9.42
C TRP A 155 7.18 6.86 -9.11
N TRP A 156 7.05 7.23 -7.87
CA TRP A 156 6.18 8.31 -7.38
C TRP A 156 6.61 9.71 -7.88
N HIS A 157 7.82 9.88 -8.38
CA HIS A 157 8.27 11.09 -9.09
C HIS A 157 7.78 11.14 -10.54
N GLY A 158 7.00 10.17 -10.99
CA GLY A 158 6.44 10.13 -12.30
C GLY A 158 7.28 9.42 -13.36
N ARG A 159 8.22 8.58 -12.94
CA ARG A 159 8.97 7.74 -13.88
C ARG A 159 8.15 6.49 -14.20
N SER A 160 7.49 6.48 -15.34
CA SER A 160 6.91 5.29 -15.95
C SER A 160 7.66 4.97 -17.23
N VAL A 161 8.23 3.75 -17.33
CA VAL A 161 9.00 3.34 -18.50
C VAL A 161 8.11 2.86 -19.65
N ALA A 162 6.87 2.48 -19.36
CA ALA A 162 5.90 2.04 -20.36
C ALA A 162 4.97 3.18 -20.79
N PRO A 163 4.66 3.32 -22.10
CA PRO A 163 3.80 4.38 -22.59
C PRO A 163 2.40 4.38 -21.97
N TYR A 164 1.88 5.59 -21.77
CA TYR A 164 0.51 5.86 -21.32
C TYR A 164 0.08 5.25 -19.99
N ARG A 165 1.02 4.82 -19.14
CA ARG A 165 0.67 4.41 -17.78
C ARG A 165 0.16 5.61 -16.97
N GLY A 166 -0.94 5.40 -16.23
CA GLY A 166 -1.70 6.46 -15.58
C GLY A 166 -2.68 7.21 -16.49
N TRP A 167 -3.07 6.61 -17.63
CA TRP A 167 -4.04 7.19 -18.58
C TRP A 167 -5.33 6.39 -18.68
N ILE A 168 -6.40 7.08 -19.05
CA ILE A 168 -7.64 6.47 -19.55
C ILE A 168 -7.59 6.52 -21.09
N LEU A 169 -7.84 5.39 -21.71
CA LEU A 169 -7.88 5.23 -23.17
C LEU A 169 -9.34 5.11 -23.65
N ARG A 170 -9.63 5.71 -24.81
CA ARG A 170 -10.85 5.45 -25.59
C ARG A 170 -10.47 4.57 -26.76
N ILE A 171 -11.11 3.41 -26.92
CA ILE A 171 -10.89 2.47 -28.02
C ILE A 171 -12.16 2.48 -28.89
N LYS A 172 -12.01 2.86 -30.15
CA LYS A 172 -13.11 3.02 -31.09
C LYS A 172 -13.60 1.68 -31.64
N PRO A 173 -14.82 1.63 -32.22
CA PRO A 173 -15.33 0.39 -32.81
C PRO A 173 -14.50 -0.18 -33.98
N ASP A 174 -13.62 0.61 -34.57
CA ASP A 174 -12.67 0.18 -35.62
C ASP A 174 -11.34 -0.34 -35.06
N GLY A 175 -11.19 -0.42 -33.72
CA GLY A 175 -9.98 -0.86 -33.04
C GLY A 175 -8.91 0.22 -32.88
N SER A 176 -9.08 1.40 -33.47
CA SER A 176 -8.18 2.52 -33.18
C SER A 176 -8.40 3.06 -31.76
N TRP A 177 -7.34 3.59 -31.12
CA TRP A 177 -7.45 4.14 -29.77
C TRP A 177 -6.78 5.51 -29.63
N GLU A 178 -7.19 6.23 -28.60
CA GLU A 178 -6.63 7.52 -28.23
C GLU A 178 -6.58 7.69 -26.71
N PRO A 179 -5.53 8.32 -26.14
CA PRO A 179 -5.48 8.67 -24.73
C PRO A 179 -6.35 9.91 -24.49
N VAL A 180 -7.32 9.80 -23.55
CA VAL A 180 -8.32 10.87 -23.33
C VAL A 180 -8.14 11.62 -22.02
N ALA A 181 -7.64 10.99 -20.98
CA ALA A 181 -7.44 11.62 -19.67
C ALA A 181 -6.22 11.02 -18.95
N SER A 182 -5.54 11.81 -18.15
CA SER A 182 -4.28 11.47 -17.49
C SER A 182 -4.36 11.64 -15.98
N GLY A 183 -3.34 11.18 -15.25
CA GLY A 183 -3.24 11.37 -13.82
C GLY A 183 -3.93 10.31 -12.96
N ALA A 184 -4.33 9.19 -13.56
CA ALA A 184 -4.77 8.02 -12.81
C ALA A 184 -3.57 7.33 -12.14
N ARG A 185 -3.79 6.74 -10.95
CA ARG A 185 -2.75 6.03 -10.20
C ARG A 185 -2.91 4.52 -10.31
N SER A 186 -3.96 3.99 -9.73
CA SER A 186 -4.34 2.58 -9.72
C SER A 186 -5.83 2.46 -10.01
N PRO A 187 -6.25 2.86 -11.23
CA PRO A 187 -7.64 2.95 -11.61
C PRO A 187 -8.24 1.55 -11.80
N ALA A 188 -8.70 0.92 -10.72
CA ALA A 188 -9.18 -0.46 -10.75
C ALA A 188 -10.63 -0.59 -11.26
N GLY A 189 -11.36 0.49 -11.45
CA GLY A 189 -12.74 0.45 -11.86
C GLY A 189 -13.15 1.54 -12.84
N LEU A 190 -13.91 1.15 -13.87
CA LEU A 190 -14.63 2.04 -14.76
C LEU A 190 -16.08 1.63 -14.83
N GLY A 191 -16.96 2.57 -15.15
CA GLY A 191 -18.37 2.32 -15.39
C GLY A 191 -18.97 3.39 -16.28
N ALA A 192 -20.01 3.02 -17.03
CA ALA A 192 -20.82 3.94 -17.82
C ALA A 192 -22.19 4.13 -17.16
N THR A 193 -22.71 5.36 -17.22
CA THR A 193 -24.09 5.63 -16.84
C THR A 193 -25.03 5.40 -18.04
N SER A 194 -26.32 5.31 -17.76
CA SER A 194 -27.36 5.22 -18.80
C SER A 194 -27.40 6.42 -19.75
N LYS A 195 -26.73 7.53 -19.39
CA LYS A 195 -26.54 8.72 -20.23
C LYS A 195 -25.32 8.63 -21.12
N GLY A 196 -24.50 7.57 -21.01
CA GLY A 196 -23.26 7.39 -21.75
C GLY A 196 -22.05 8.13 -21.12
N GLU A 197 -22.22 8.72 -19.93
CA GLU A 197 -21.12 9.35 -19.20
C GLU A 197 -20.23 8.28 -18.55
N ILE A 198 -18.92 8.44 -18.70
CA ILE A 198 -17.92 7.52 -18.16
C ILE A 198 -17.38 8.05 -16.83
N PHE A 199 -17.43 7.20 -15.82
CA PHE A 199 -16.79 7.46 -14.54
C PHE A 199 -15.74 6.39 -14.25
N TYR A 200 -14.71 6.77 -13.48
CA TYR A 200 -13.75 5.80 -12.99
C TYR A 200 -13.48 5.98 -11.50
N THR A 201 -13.08 4.90 -10.86
CA THR A 201 -12.63 4.88 -9.48
C THR A 201 -11.13 4.64 -9.42
N ASP A 202 -10.46 5.23 -8.45
CA ASP A 202 -9.04 5.01 -8.21
C ASP A 202 -8.80 4.49 -6.79
N ASN A 203 -7.70 3.82 -6.58
CA ASN A 203 -7.30 3.37 -5.26
C ASN A 203 -6.51 4.47 -4.55
N GLN A 204 -6.77 4.61 -3.26
CA GLN A 204 -5.93 5.41 -2.39
C GLN A 204 -4.45 5.07 -2.57
N GLY A 205 -3.61 6.09 -2.55
CA GLY A 205 -2.16 5.95 -2.64
C GLY A 205 -1.46 7.28 -2.76
N ASP A 206 -0.23 7.26 -3.22
CA ASP A 206 0.52 8.47 -3.55
C ASP A 206 -0.22 9.28 -4.62
N TRP A 207 -0.29 10.59 -4.42
CA TRP A 207 -1.05 11.53 -5.25
C TRP A 207 -2.56 11.25 -5.35
N MET A 208 -3.04 10.23 -4.63
CA MET A 208 -4.45 9.86 -4.55
C MET A 208 -4.86 9.74 -3.07
N PRO A 209 -5.32 10.83 -2.44
CA PRO A 209 -5.45 10.92 -0.99
C PRO A 209 -6.47 9.97 -0.36
N ALA A 210 -7.55 9.67 -1.07
CA ALA A 210 -8.59 8.70 -0.73
C ALA A 210 -9.11 8.08 -2.01
N CYS A 211 -9.97 7.08 -1.93
CA CYS A 211 -10.62 6.51 -3.12
C CYS A 211 -11.65 7.50 -3.70
N PRO A 212 -11.53 7.91 -4.97
CA PRO A 212 -12.48 8.82 -5.62
C PRO A 212 -13.41 8.10 -6.59
N ILE A 213 -14.48 8.80 -6.97
CA ILE A 213 -15.18 8.60 -8.23
C ILE A 213 -14.94 9.87 -9.07
N PHE A 214 -14.27 9.73 -10.21
CA PHE A 214 -14.03 10.83 -11.13
C PHE A 214 -14.90 10.71 -12.39
N HIS A 215 -15.35 11.85 -12.91
CA HIS A 215 -15.93 11.93 -14.24
C HIS A 215 -14.82 12.01 -15.29
N VAL A 216 -14.82 11.13 -16.28
CA VAL A 216 -13.83 11.08 -17.35
C VAL A 216 -14.21 12.10 -18.42
N LYS A 217 -13.42 13.18 -18.53
CA LYS A 217 -13.52 14.20 -19.57
C LYS A 217 -12.24 14.25 -20.37
N ASP A 218 -12.35 14.51 -21.66
CA ASP A 218 -11.19 14.66 -22.54
C ASP A 218 -10.27 15.79 -22.04
N GLY A 219 -8.99 15.48 -21.93
CA GLY A 219 -7.96 16.40 -21.42
C GLY A 219 -7.90 16.53 -19.89
N ALA A 220 -8.71 15.80 -19.12
CA ALA A 220 -8.67 15.84 -17.66
C ALA A 220 -7.34 15.30 -17.13
N PHE A 221 -6.89 15.88 -15.99
CA PHE A 221 -5.77 15.40 -15.20
C PHE A 221 -6.23 15.09 -13.77
N PHE A 222 -6.11 13.84 -13.34
CA PHE A 222 -6.66 13.38 -12.06
C PHE A 222 -5.70 13.51 -10.87
N GLY A 223 -4.41 13.74 -11.14
CA GLY A 223 -3.47 14.09 -10.07
C GLY A 223 -2.14 13.35 -10.09
N HIS A 224 -2.07 12.09 -10.53
CA HIS A 224 -0.81 11.37 -10.47
C HIS A 224 0.19 11.83 -11.56
N PRO A 225 1.40 12.32 -11.17
CA PRO A 225 2.31 12.97 -12.12
C PRO A 225 2.97 12.01 -13.13
N ALA A 226 3.05 10.70 -12.86
CA ALA A 226 3.67 9.72 -13.75
C ALA A 226 3.12 9.77 -15.18
N SER A 227 1.83 10.03 -15.34
CA SER A 227 1.16 10.12 -16.63
C SER A 227 1.63 11.30 -17.50
N LEU A 228 2.14 12.35 -16.86
CA LEU A 228 2.55 13.58 -17.55
C LEU A 228 3.73 13.35 -18.50
N ASN A 229 4.55 12.34 -18.28
CA ASN A 229 5.65 11.97 -19.18
C ASN A 229 5.19 11.72 -20.63
N TRP A 230 3.91 11.37 -20.82
CA TRP A 230 3.33 11.05 -22.14
C TRP A 230 2.52 12.18 -22.73
N THR A 231 2.45 13.34 -22.08
CA THR A 231 1.87 14.55 -22.67
C THR A 231 2.88 15.18 -23.65
N ALA A 232 2.37 15.85 -24.69
CA ALA A 232 3.23 16.57 -25.66
C ALA A 232 4.13 17.58 -24.95
N GLU A 233 3.58 18.32 -23.97
CA GLU A 233 4.30 19.32 -23.19
C GLU A 233 5.59 18.78 -22.53
N TYR A 234 5.53 17.59 -21.92
CA TYR A 234 6.68 16.98 -21.23
C TYR A 234 7.62 16.28 -22.23
N ARG A 235 7.06 15.50 -23.14
CA ARG A 235 7.82 14.78 -24.15
C ARG A 235 8.60 15.71 -25.08
N ASP A 236 7.93 16.75 -25.60
CA ASP A 236 8.51 17.65 -26.58
C ASP A 236 9.49 18.64 -25.94
N ALA A 237 9.36 18.90 -24.62
CA ALA A 237 10.31 19.71 -23.87
C ALA A 237 11.51 18.91 -23.33
N GLY A 238 11.57 17.58 -23.57
CA GLY A 238 12.59 16.71 -22.99
C GLY A 238 12.56 16.64 -21.47
N ARG A 239 11.41 16.97 -20.87
CA ARG A 239 11.19 16.98 -19.43
C ARG A 239 10.66 15.64 -18.96
N THR A 240 11.08 15.22 -17.78
CA THR A 240 10.41 14.16 -17.05
C THR A 240 9.50 14.79 -15.99
N ALA A 241 8.43 14.11 -15.61
CA ALA A 241 7.54 14.60 -14.55
C ALA A 241 8.27 14.76 -13.20
N SER A 242 9.43 14.10 -13.02
CA SER A 242 10.32 14.28 -11.87
C SER A 242 11.04 15.62 -11.84
N ASP A 243 11.26 16.25 -12.99
CA ASP A 243 12.02 17.51 -13.08
C ASP A 243 11.13 18.73 -12.75
N THR A 244 9.84 18.53 -12.84
CA THR A 244 8.85 19.55 -12.50
C THR A 244 7.62 18.87 -11.92
N ILE A 245 7.63 18.63 -10.62
CA ILE A 245 6.38 18.55 -9.86
C ILE A 245 5.88 20.00 -9.75
N ALA A 246 5.80 20.68 -10.88
CA ALA A 246 5.00 21.88 -10.96
C ALA A 246 3.56 21.39 -10.78
N PRO A 247 2.86 21.81 -9.73
CA PRO A 247 1.47 21.48 -9.58
C PRO A 247 0.77 22.00 -10.83
N ARG A 248 0.22 21.10 -11.65
CA ARG A 248 -0.89 21.52 -12.49
C ARG A 248 -2.00 21.82 -11.49
N ASN A 249 -2.21 23.12 -11.23
CA ASN A 249 -3.30 23.62 -10.39
C ASN A 249 -4.70 23.26 -10.97
N GLU A 250 -4.73 22.52 -12.07
CA GLU A 250 -5.90 22.14 -12.85
C GLU A 250 -6.29 20.67 -12.70
N ARG A 251 -6.00 20.08 -11.54
CA ARG A 251 -6.46 18.72 -11.23
C ARG A 251 -7.99 18.64 -11.30
N ALA A 252 -8.51 17.64 -12.01
CA ALA A 252 -9.94 17.35 -12.02
C ALA A 252 -10.45 17.10 -10.58
N ARG A 253 -11.64 17.59 -10.27
CA ARG A 253 -12.27 17.35 -8.97
C ARG A 253 -12.95 15.99 -8.97
N ALA A 254 -12.80 15.23 -7.90
CA ALA A 254 -13.59 14.02 -7.71
C ALA A 254 -15.07 14.39 -7.59
N ALA A 255 -15.92 13.69 -8.30
CA ALA A 255 -17.37 13.81 -8.11
C ALA A 255 -17.75 13.33 -6.70
N ILE A 256 -17.10 12.26 -6.23
CA ILE A 256 -17.31 11.74 -4.87
C ILE A 256 -15.96 11.30 -4.31
N TRP A 257 -15.64 11.74 -3.10
CA TRP A 257 -14.60 11.14 -2.28
C TRP A 257 -15.24 10.10 -1.35
N LEU A 258 -14.77 8.86 -1.44
CA LEU A 258 -15.21 7.78 -0.57
C LEU A 258 -14.46 7.86 0.76
N PRO A 259 -15.14 7.92 1.92
CA PRO A 259 -14.49 7.93 3.22
C PRO A 259 -13.55 6.73 3.40
N TYR A 260 -12.39 6.95 3.98
CA TYR A 260 -11.35 5.94 4.15
C TYR A 260 -11.82 4.68 4.92
N ASP A 261 -12.67 4.87 5.92
CA ASP A 261 -13.26 3.78 6.70
C ASP A 261 -14.31 2.97 5.91
N TRP A 262 -14.82 3.48 4.79
CA TRP A 262 -15.72 2.76 3.90
C TRP A 262 -15.02 2.18 2.69
N SER A 263 -13.99 2.82 2.18
CA SER A 263 -13.28 2.36 0.99
C SER A 263 -11.78 2.62 1.05
N ARG A 264 -11.01 1.56 0.82
CA ARG A 264 -9.55 1.58 0.72
C ARG A 264 -9.04 1.10 -0.63
N SER A 265 -9.84 0.27 -1.32
CA SER A 265 -9.54 -0.25 -2.65
C SER A 265 -10.83 -0.49 -3.41
N THR A 266 -11.13 0.41 -4.33
CA THR A 266 -12.34 0.34 -5.15
C THR A 266 -12.19 -0.62 -6.32
N GLY A 267 -13.31 -1.21 -6.73
CA GLY A 267 -13.47 -1.85 -8.04
C GLY A 267 -14.30 -0.99 -8.99
N ASN A 268 -15.01 -1.61 -9.94
CA ASN A 268 -15.86 -0.87 -10.87
C ASN A 268 -17.13 -0.33 -10.21
N LEU A 269 -17.82 0.51 -10.94
CA LEU A 269 -19.14 1.01 -10.59
C LEU A 269 -20.16 0.67 -11.67
N VAL A 270 -21.42 0.45 -11.26
CA VAL A 270 -22.54 0.17 -12.14
C VAL A 270 -23.78 0.96 -11.72
N GLU A 271 -24.53 1.48 -12.68
CA GLU A 271 -25.82 2.13 -12.43
C GLU A 271 -26.96 1.09 -12.34
N ASP A 272 -27.88 1.22 -11.39
CA ASP A 272 -29.09 0.41 -11.35
C ASP A 272 -30.06 0.85 -12.44
N THR A 273 -30.05 0.15 -13.56
CA THR A 273 -31.00 0.31 -14.67
C THR A 273 -32.05 -0.81 -14.72
N THR A 274 -32.24 -1.55 -13.62
CA THR A 274 -33.08 -2.74 -13.55
C THR A 274 -34.57 -2.43 -13.58
N GLY A 275 -34.98 -1.15 -13.50
CA GLY A 275 -36.36 -0.75 -13.45
C GLY A 275 -37.06 -1.15 -12.15
N GLY A 276 -36.32 -1.15 -11.04
CA GLY A 276 -36.84 -1.46 -9.71
C GLY A 276 -36.83 -2.96 -9.35
N LYS A 277 -36.20 -3.83 -10.17
CA LYS A 277 -36.09 -5.26 -9.86
C LYS A 277 -35.07 -5.52 -8.76
N PHE A 278 -34.13 -4.60 -8.53
CA PHE A 278 -33.16 -4.65 -7.44
C PHE A 278 -33.60 -3.86 -6.18
N GLY A 279 -34.78 -3.23 -6.21
CA GLY A 279 -35.35 -2.50 -5.08
C GLY A 279 -35.54 -1.01 -5.38
N PRO A 280 -35.56 -0.15 -4.34
CA PRO A 280 -35.99 1.23 -4.49
C PRO A 280 -34.89 2.21 -4.96
N PHE A 281 -33.75 1.72 -5.43
CA PHE A 281 -32.58 2.56 -5.67
C PHE A 281 -32.24 2.75 -7.16
N GLY A 282 -33.23 2.63 -8.05
CA GLY A 282 -33.04 2.80 -9.49
C GLY A 282 -32.37 4.12 -9.87
N GLY A 283 -31.45 4.07 -10.84
CA GLY A 283 -30.66 5.22 -11.30
C GLY A 283 -29.49 5.61 -10.39
N GLN A 284 -29.24 4.87 -9.32
CA GLN A 284 -28.10 5.09 -8.43
C GLN A 284 -26.92 4.20 -8.81
N LEU A 285 -25.72 4.62 -8.41
CA LEU A 285 -24.47 3.88 -8.65
C LEU A 285 -24.19 2.91 -7.50
N PHE A 286 -23.77 1.71 -7.85
CA PHE A 286 -23.21 0.74 -6.92
C PHE A 286 -21.73 0.57 -7.20
N VAL A 287 -20.91 0.62 -6.15
CA VAL A 287 -19.44 0.66 -6.23
C VAL A 287 -18.89 -0.56 -5.51
N ALA A 288 -18.05 -1.31 -6.19
CA ALA A 288 -17.32 -2.42 -5.61
C ALA A 288 -16.21 -1.93 -4.66
N GLU A 289 -16.01 -2.63 -3.55
CA GLU A 289 -14.94 -2.35 -2.61
C GLU A 289 -14.30 -3.66 -2.13
N MET A 290 -12.99 -3.80 -2.35
CA MET A 290 -12.26 -5.04 -2.15
C MET A 290 -11.80 -5.23 -0.70
N THR A 291 -11.18 -4.22 -0.10
CA THR A 291 -10.47 -4.35 1.18
C THR A 291 -11.42 -4.60 2.34
N ASN A 292 -12.51 -3.85 2.43
CA ASN A 292 -13.52 -4.00 3.48
C ASN A 292 -14.61 -5.00 3.08
N GLY A 293 -14.66 -5.41 1.81
CA GLY A 293 -15.63 -6.37 1.29
C GLY A 293 -17.04 -5.81 1.18
N TYR A 294 -17.18 -4.54 0.78
CA TYR A 294 -18.45 -3.84 0.70
C TYR A 294 -18.96 -3.73 -0.73
N VAL A 295 -20.27 -3.48 -0.84
CA VAL A 295 -20.86 -2.71 -1.93
C VAL A 295 -21.28 -1.37 -1.35
N LEU A 296 -20.85 -0.27 -1.96
CA LEU A 296 -21.28 1.07 -1.62
C LEU A 296 -22.36 1.53 -2.59
N ARG A 297 -23.22 2.46 -2.16
CA ARG A 297 -24.26 3.06 -2.99
C ARG A 297 -24.07 4.57 -3.04
N ALA A 298 -24.14 5.14 -4.23
CA ALA A 298 -23.86 6.55 -4.47
C ALA A 298 -24.87 7.20 -5.41
N GLY A 299 -25.04 8.51 -5.27
CA GLY A 299 -25.83 9.30 -6.18
C GLY A 299 -25.08 10.54 -6.64
N LEU A 300 -25.24 10.89 -7.90
CA LEU A 300 -24.61 12.02 -8.55
C LEU A 300 -25.59 13.18 -8.74
N GLU A 301 -25.09 14.40 -8.54
CA GLU A 301 -25.74 15.65 -8.92
C GLU A 301 -24.82 16.46 -9.83
N GLU A 302 -25.39 17.18 -10.77
CA GLU A 302 -24.66 18.17 -11.55
C GLU A 302 -25.02 19.57 -11.02
N VAL A 303 -24.03 20.26 -10.45
CA VAL A 303 -24.17 21.62 -9.93
C VAL A 303 -23.20 22.52 -10.69
N GLN A 304 -23.73 23.51 -11.40
CA GLN A 304 -22.97 24.48 -12.19
C GLN A 304 -21.99 23.83 -13.22
N GLY A 305 -22.41 22.71 -13.82
CA GLY A 305 -21.62 21.97 -14.81
C GLY A 305 -20.50 21.11 -14.22
N GLN A 306 -20.52 20.90 -12.89
CA GLN A 306 -19.61 20.02 -12.17
C GLN A 306 -20.38 18.87 -11.52
N TYR A 307 -19.98 17.63 -11.77
CA TYR A 307 -20.50 16.48 -11.01
C TYR A 307 -19.99 16.50 -9.58
N GLN A 308 -20.88 16.19 -8.66
CA GLN A 308 -20.66 15.99 -7.24
C GLN A 308 -21.69 15.01 -6.72
N GLY A 309 -21.62 14.58 -5.46
CA GLY A 309 -22.65 13.68 -4.95
C GLY A 309 -22.35 13.07 -3.60
N TRP A 310 -23.18 12.09 -3.27
CA TRP A 310 -23.19 11.44 -1.97
C TRP A 310 -22.89 9.95 -2.10
N VAL A 311 -22.48 9.35 -0.98
CA VAL A 311 -22.23 7.92 -0.84
C VAL A 311 -22.67 7.45 0.53
N VAL A 312 -23.19 6.22 0.58
CA VAL A 312 -23.55 5.47 1.79
C VAL A 312 -23.04 4.03 1.65
N PRO A 313 -22.76 3.32 2.75
CA PRO A 313 -22.65 1.86 2.71
C PRO A 313 -23.97 1.25 2.20
N PHE A 314 -23.89 0.06 1.57
CA PHE A 314 -25.07 -0.64 1.10
C PHE A 314 -25.12 -2.08 1.58
N ARG A 315 -24.06 -2.87 1.34
CA ARG A 315 -23.98 -4.26 1.75
C ARG A 315 -22.59 -4.60 2.23
N HIS A 316 -22.49 -4.95 3.51
CA HIS A 316 -21.26 -5.38 4.16
C HIS A 316 -21.02 -6.89 3.95
N LYS A 317 -19.78 -7.33 4.10
CA LYS A 317 -19.38 -8.74 4.06
C LYS A 317 -19.80 -9.49 2.78
N VAL A 318 -19.61 -8.85 1.64
CA VAL A 318 -19.88 -9.48 0.34
C VAL A 318 -18.70 -10.33 -0.12
N GLY A 319 -17.48 -9.89 0.13
CA GLY A 319 -16.23 -10.53 -0.30
C GLY A 319 -15.27 -9.50 -0.90
N SER A 320 -14.09 -9.94 -1.32
CA SER A 320 -13.07 -9.10 -1.99
C SER A 320 -13.56 -8.60 -3.36
N ASN A 321 -14.54 -7.71 -3.33
CA ASN A 321 -15.37 -7.33 -4.46
C ASN A 321 -14.67 -6.31 -5.35
N VAL A 322 -14.44 -6.67 -6.61
CA VAL A 322 -13.77 -5.79 -7.60
C VAL A 322 -14.62 -5.56 -8.84
N ARG A 323 -15.65 -6.40 -9.09
CA ARG A 323 -16.52 -6.28 -10.26
C ARG A 323 -17.97 -6.43 -9.86
N LEU A 324 -18.78 -5.56 -10.43
CA LEU A 324 -20.23 -5.56 -10.31
C LEU A 324 -20.85 -5.61 -11.71
N ARG A 325 -21.95 -6.35 -11.87
CA ARG A 325 -22.81 -6.33 -13.06
C ARG A 325 -24.25 -6.68 -12.67
N PHE A 326 -25.22 -5.91 -13.14
CA PHE A 326 -26.61 -6.28 -13.00
C PHE A 326 -27.01 -7.32 -14.04
N ALA A 327 -27.70 -8.35 -13.59
CA ALA A 327 -28.35 -9.32 -14.45
C ALA A 327 -29.74 -8.80 -14.92
N PRO A 328 -30.30 -9.37 -16.00
CA PRO A 328 -31.61 -8.97 -16.53
C PRO A 328 -32.78 -9.14 -15.55
N ASP A 329 -32.64 -10.03 -14.56
CA ASP A 329 -33.62 -10.25 -13.49
C ASP A 329 -33.50 -9.28 -12.32
N GLY A 330 -32.48 -8.43 -12.31
CA GLY A 330 -32.17 -7.48 -11.26
C GLY A 330 -31.14 -7.98 -10.22
N THR A 331 -30.68 -9.22 -10.28
CA THR A 331 -29.62 -9.72 -9.41
C THR A 331 -28.33 -8.94 -9.67
N LEU A 332 -27.65 -8.46 -8.61
CA LEU A 332 -26.33 -7.85 -8.70
C LEU A 332 -25.25 -8.92 -8.53
N PHE A 333 -24.51 -9.19 -9.58
CA PHE A 333 -23.35 -10.07 -9.56
C PHE A 333 -22.13 -9.34 -9.04
N CYS A 334 -21.37 -10.03 -8.18
CA CYS A 334 -20.15 -9.54 -7.53
C CYS A 334 -19.01 -10.48 -7.85
N GLY A 335 -17.94 -9.98 -8.45
CA GLY A 335 -16.74 -10.76 -8.77
C GLY A 335 -15.61 -10.47 -7.79
N PHE A 336 -14.95 -11.52 -7.30
CA PHE A 336 -13.96 -11.43 -6.25
C PHE A 336 -12.54 -11.69 -6.75
N THR A 337 -11.58 -10.89 -6.28
CA THR A 337 -10.15 -11.18 -6.31
C THR A 337 -9.44 -10.39 -5.22
N ASP A 338 -8.67 -11.06 -4.39
CA ASP A 338 -7.86 -10.42 -3.34
C ASP A 338 -6.40 -10.22 -3.77
N ARG A 339 -5.94 -10.90 -4.81
CA ARG A 339 -4.57 -10.86 -5.34
C ARG A 339 -3.47 -11.11 -4.32
N GLY A 340 -3.81 -11.52 -3.11
CA GLY A 340 -2.91 -11.62 -1.99
C GLY A 340 -2.62 -10.28 -1.29
N TRP A 341 -3.31 -9.19 -1.63
CA TRP A 341 -3.12 -7.89 -0.98
C TRP A 341 -4.00 -7.66 0.24
N GLY A 342 -4.77 -8.64 0.61
CA GLY A 342 -5.75 -8.50 1.66
C GLY A 342 -7.11 -8.07 1.13
N GLY A 343 -8.14 -8.63 1.71
CA GLY A 343 -9.54 -8.36 1.38
C GLY A 343 -10.40 -9.25 2.27
N GLN A 344 -11.71 -9.06 2.23
CA GLN A 344 -12.62 -9.89 3.00
C GLN A 344 -12.93 -11.20 2.26
N PRO A 345 -13.04 -12.34 2.95
CA PRO A 345 -13.50 -13.58 2.32
C PRO A 345 -14.93 -13.47 1.78
N PRO A 346 -15.21 -14.15 0.64
CA PRO A 346 -14.31 -14.90 -0.22
C PRO A 346 -13.37 -13.98 -1.03
N GLY A 347 -12.13 -14.45 -1.24
CA GLY A 347 -11.09 -13.76 -2.01
C GLY A 347 -11.08 -14.09 -3.50
N ASP A 348 -11.86 -15.05 -3.95
CA ASP A 348 -12.11 -15.42 -5.34
C ASP A 348 -13.53 -15.99 -5.49
N GLY A 349 -14.05 -16.07 -6.70
CA GLY A 349 -15.39 -16.55 -7.01
C GLY A 349 -16.35 -15.48 -7.47
N ILE A 350 -17.62 -15.86 -7.60
CA ILE A 350 -18.72 -14.99 -8.01
C ILE A 350 -19.84 -15.05 -6.97
N GLY A 351 -20.19 -13.91 -6.43
CA GLY A 351 -21.33 -13.73 -5.55
C GLY A 351 -22.52 -13.12 -6.26
N ARG A 352 -23.69 -13.28 -5.66
CA ARG A 352 -24.95 -12.70 -6.13
C ARG A 352 -25.63 -12.01 -4.97
N VAL A 353 -25.96 -10.73 -5.14
CA VAL A 353 -26.77 -9.96 -4.19
C VAL A 353 -28.17 -9.87 -4.75
N ARG A 354 -29.15 -10.40 -4.03
CA ARG A 354 -30.55 -10.46 -4.45
C ARG A 354 -31.44 -9.70 -3.48
N TRP A 355 -32.28 -8.84 -4.01
CA TRP A 355 -33.31 -8.19 -3.23
C TRP A 355 -34.40 -9.18 -2.78
N THR A 356 -34.75 -9.16 -1.50
CA THR A 356 -35.78 -10.06 -0.92
C THR A 356 -37.22 -9.63 -1.21
N GLY A 357 -37.42 -8.49 -1.85
CA GLY A 357 -38.72 -7.88 -2.03
C GLY A 357 -39.15 -7.01 -0.84
N LYS A 358 -38.44 -7.03 0.27
CA LYS A 358 -38.70 -6.15 1.42
C LYS A 358 -38.00 -4.81 1.22
N LYS A 359 -38.71 -3.72 1.45
CA LYS A 359 -38.20 -2.37 1.38
C LYS A 359 -37.55 -1.99 2.72
N PRO A 360 -36.26 -1.68 2.81
CA PRO A 360 -35.63 -1.20 4.05
C PRO A 360 -36.10 0.22 4.38
N PHE A 361 -36.02 0.62 5.65
CA PHE A 361 -36.02 2.03 5.99
C PHE A 361 -34.59 2.56 5.85
N GLU A 362 -34.40 3.44 4.86
CA GLU A 362 -33.04 3.79 4.38
C GLU A 362 -33.00 5.23 3.85
N ILE A 363 -31.84 5.86 3.84
CA ILE A 363 -31.57 7.06 3.06
C ILE A 363 -31.75 6.71 1.58
N GLU A 364 -32.77 7.24 0.95
CA GLU A 364 -33.07 6.98 -0.47
C GLU A 364 -32.19 7.85 -1.36
N SER A 365 -32.07 9.15 -1.07
CA SER A 365 -31.23 10.08 -1.79
C SER A 365 -30.87 11.30 -0.95
N VAL A 366 -29.80 11.99 -1.35
CA VAL A 366 -29.36 13.25 -0.75
C VAL A 366 -29.20 14.29 -1.84
N LYS A 367 -29.74 15.48 -1.64
CA LYS A 367 -29.59 16.63 -2.52
C LYS A 367 -28.96 17.78 -1.76
N LEU A 368 -27.96 18.43 -2.35
CA LEU A 368 -27.36 19.63 -1.77
C LEU A 368 -28.23 20.86 -2.06
N LEU A 369 -28.47 21.65 -1.03
CA LEU A 369 -29.14 22.94 -1.11
C LEU A 369 -28.12 24.07 -0.84
N SER A 370 -28.52 25.30 -1.09
CA SER A 370 -27.66 26.47 -0.84
C SER A 370 -27.29 26.67 0.64
N ASP A 371 -28.08 26.10 1.56
CA ASP A 371 -27.95 26.24 3.01
C ASP A 371 -27.97 24.90 3.77
N GLY A 372 -27.74 23.76 3.10
CA GLY A 372 -27.81 22.48 3.77
C GLY A 372 -28.12 21.32 2.82
N PHE A 373 -28.94 20.37 3.30
CA PHE A 373 -29.27 19.15 2.56
C PHE A 373 -30.79 18.86 2.57
N GLU A 374 -31.30 18.32 1.47
CA GLU A 374 -32.55 17.57 1.44
C GLU A 374 -32.20 16.07 1.43
N VAL A 375 -32.65 15.33 2.46
CA VAL A 375 -32.44 13.88 2.58
C VAL A 375 -33.79 13.20 2.38
N ALA A 376 -33.93 12.37 1.35
CA ALA A 376 -35.10 11.55 1.15
C ALA A 376 -34.93 10.18 1.81
N PHE A 377 -36.02 9.67 2.40
CA PHE A 377 -36.06 8.35 3.01
C PHE A 377 -37.02 7.44 2.26
N THR A 378 -36.77 6.16 2.28
CA THR A 378 -37.58 5.14 1.63
C THR A 378 -38.97 4.96 2.28
N ALA A 379 -39.19 5.46 3.49
CA ALA A 379 -40.46 5.44 4.23
C ALA A 379 -40.58 6.70 5.13
N PRO A 380 -41.80 7.06 5.59
CA PRO A 380 -41.97 8.20 6.47
C PRO A 380 -41.24 8.02 7.82
N VAL A 381 -40.60 9.08 8.27
CA VAL A 381 -39.95 9.17 9.60
C VAL A 381 -41.02 9.30 10.69
N SER A 382 -40.82 8.66 11.84
CA SER A 382 -41.73 8.77 12.98
C SER A 382 -41.72 10.17 13.60
N ALA A 383 -42.83 10.60 14.12
CA ALA A 383 -42.93 11.90 14.82
C ALA A 383 -41.97 11.96 16.04
N ALA A 384 -41.70 10.83 16.70
CA ALA A 384 -40.78 10.75 17.82
C ALA A 384 -39.34 10.99 17.39
N SER A 385 -38.95 10.56 16.18
CA SER A 385 -37.62 10.74 15.62
C SER A 385 -37.37 12.16 15.10
N ALA A 386 -38.36 12.98 14.89
CA ALA A 386 -38.20 14.37 14.43
C ALA A 386 -37.25 15.18 15.36
N ALA A 387 -37.33 14.94 16.67
CA ALA A 387 -36.43 15.55 17.64
C ALA A 387 -34.96 15.03 17.56
N ALA A 388 -34.76 13.80 17.07
CA ALA A 388 -33.43 13.22 16.86
C ALA A 388 -32.76 13.87 15.64
N LEU A 389 -33.52 14.20 14.59
CA LEU A 389 -32.99 14.87 13.38
C LEU A 389 -32.37 16.23 13.67
N ALA A 390 -32.88 16.97 14.68
CA ALA A 390 -32.29 18.24 15.11
C ALA A 390 -30.90 18.06 15.78
N ARG A 391 -30.53 16.83 16.15
CA ARG A 391 -29.24 16.47 16.72
C ARG A 391 -28.29 15.82 15.69
N ALA A 392 -28.60 15.94 14.41
CA ALA A 392 -27.72 15.46 13.35
C ALA A 392 -26.32 16.06 13.50
N GLU A 393 -25.30 15.25 13.38
CA GLU A 393 -23.91 15.69 13.39
C GLU A 393 -23.44 15.94 11.96
N VAL A 394 -22.87 17.11 11.73
CA VAL A 394 -22.26 17.47 10.44
C VAL A 394 -20.82 17.89 10.65
N LYS A 395 -19.93 17.28 9.90
CA LYS A 395 -18.49 17.63 9.88
C LYS A 395 -18.07 17.81 8.44
N GLN A 396 -17.24 18.81 8.16
CA GLN A 396 -16.59 18.96 6.87
C GLN A 396 -15.10 18.76 7.01
N TYR A 397 -14.48 18.22 5.96
CA TYR A 397 -13.04 18.00 5.90
C TYR A 397 -12.59 17.95 4.44
N ASP A 398 -11.27 18.04 4.24
CA ASP A 398 -10.60 17.84 2.97
C ASP A 398 -9.39 16.89 3.12
N TYR A 399 -8.58 16.80 2.08
CA TYR A 399 -7.42 15.94 2.03
C TYR A 399 -6.22 16.70 1.48
N ASN A 400 -4.99 16.30 1.93
CA ASN A 400 -3.77 16.76 1.28
C ASN A 400 -3.64 16.15 -0.12
N TYR A 401 -3.25 16.94 -1.09
CA TYR A 401 -2.76 16.45 -2.37
C TYR A 401 -1.23 16.44 -2.33
N TRP A 402 -0.66 15.27 -2.16
CA TRP A 402 0.76 15.09 -1.95
C TRP A 402 1.24 13.71 -2.42
N TRP A 403 2.56 13.50 -2.33
CA TRP A 403 3.24 12.26 -2.70
C TRP A 403 3.05 11.12 -1.68
N GLU A 404 2.63 11.39 -0.44
CA GLU A 404 2.42 10.36 0.57
C GLU A 404 1.30 9.40 0.16
N TYR A 405 1.38 8.17 0.67
CA TYR A 405 0.36 7.17 0.44
C TYR A 405 -0.91 7.52 1.22
N GLY A 406 -1.93 7.98 0.50
CA GLY A 406 -3.16 8.46 1.09
C GLY A 406 -3.00 9.79 1.84
N SER A 407 -4.07 10.28 2.43
CA SER A 407 -4.07 11.45 3.29
C SER A 407 -4.97 11.22 4.50
N PRO A 408 -4.49 11.54 5.71
CA PRO A 408 -5.41 11.70 6.81
C PRO A 408 -6.39 12.83 6.51
N VAL A 409 -7.54 12.78 7.14
CA VAL A 409 -8.54 13.86 7.11
C VAL A 409 -7.89 15.16 7.61
N GLN A 410 -8.03 16.24 6.83
CA GLN A 410 -7.51 17.56 7.12
C GLN A 410 -8.65 18.53 7.42
N HIS A 411 -8.38 19.61 8.14
CA HIS A 411 -9.29 20.73 8.44
C HIS A 411 -10.67 20.28 8.92
N LEU A 412 -10.73 19.17 9.70
CA LEU A 412 -11.97 18.64 10.23
C LEU A 412 -12.69 19.66 11.08
N THR A 413 -13.79 20.16 10.56
CA THR A 413 -14.57 21.26 11.19
C THR A 413 -16.01 20.82 11.41
N PRO A 414 -16.52 20.81 12.67
CA PRO A 414 -17.94 20.66 12.95
C PRO A 414 -18.74 21.80 12.35
N ARG A 415 -19.91 21.49 11.76
CA ARG A 415 -20.86 22.48 11.23
C ARG A 415 -22.12 22.47 12.04
N ALA A 416 -22.63 23.64 12.37
CA ALA A 416 -23.82 23.77 13.19
C ALA A 416 -25.07 23.46 12.37
N VAL A 417 -25.90 22.54 12.88
CA VAL A 417 -27.25 22.32 12.37
C VAL A 417 -28.18 23.35 13.03
N THR A 418 -28.70 24.26 12.22
CA THR A 418 -29.59 25.38 12.71
C THR A 418 -31.06 25.13 12.45
N GLY A 419 -31.41 24.10 11.69
CA GLY A 419 -32.78 23.71 11.42
C GLY A 419 -32.88 22.29 10.86
N ALA A 420 -33.95 21.60 11.26
CA ALA A 420 -34.33 20.30 10.72
C ALA A 420 -35.86 20.24 10.63
N SER A 421 -36.40 19.96 9.45
CA SER A 421 -37.84 19.85 9.25
C SER A 421 -38.20 18.79 8.24
N LEU A 422 -39.26 18.03 8.51
CA LEU A 422 -39.82 17.06 7.57
C LEU A 422 -40.90 17.72 6.71
N ASP A 423 -40.99 17.23 5.47
CA ASP A 423 -42.12 17.59 4.58
C ASP A 423 -43.42 16.97 5.07
N ALA A 424 -44.53 17.30 4.41
CA ALA A 424 -45.85 16.81 4.79
C ALA A 424 -46.03 15.28 4.69
N SER A 425 -45.21 14.62 3.85
CA SER A 425 -45.21 13.15 3.72
C SER A 425 -44.38 12.47 4.80
N GLY A 426 -43.54 13.22 5.49
CA GLY A 426 -42.54 12.70 6.43
C GLY A 426 -41.38 11.95 5.77
N THR A 427 -41.28 11.96 4.42
CA THR A 427 -40.22 11.21 3.70
C THR A 427 -39.04 12.07 3.29
N LYS A 428 -39.12 13.40 3.41
CA LYS A 428 -38.05 14.31 3.06
C LYS A 428 -37.68 15.20 4.25
N LEU A 429 -36.41 15.11 4.64
CA LEU A 429 -35.79 15.98 5.65
C LEU A 429 -35.11 17.14 4.95
N ARG A 430 -35.48 18.38 5.34
CA ARG A 430 -34.66 19.55 5.09
C ARG A 430 -33.77 19.80 6.30
N LEU A 431 -32.46 19.71 6.12
CA LEU A 431 -31.44 19.95 7.12
C LEU A 431 -30.72 21.25 6.79
N VAL A 432 -30.85 22.27 7.64
CA VAL A 432 -30.16 23.56 7.48
C VAL A 432 -28.84 23.51 8.23
N VAL A 433 -27.74 23.74 7.53
CA VAL A 433 -26.37 23.62 8.04
C VAL A 433 -25.63 24.92 7.77
N GLN A 434 -25.12 25.53 8.84
CA GLN A 434 -24.42 26.81 8.74
C GLN A 434 -22.96 26.61 8.30
N GLY A 435 -22.52 27.44 7.37
CA GLY A 435 -21.10 27.54 7.00
C GLY A 435 -20.56 26.36 6.18
N LEU A 436 -21.40 25.74 5.33
CA LEU A 436 -20.91 24.79 4.34
C LEU A 436 -19.97 25.46 3.34
N GLU A 437 -18.88 24.79 3.02
CA GLU A 437 -17.86 25.26 2.11
C GLU A 437 -17.69 24.31 0.92
N ALA A 438 -17.47 24.90 -0.27
CA ALA A 438 -17.10 24.15 -1.46
C ALA A 438 -15.65 23.63 -1.37
N GLY A 439 -15.34 22.52 -2.06
CA GLY A 439 -14.03 21.86 -2.04
C GLY A 439 -13.86 20.89 -0.87
N MET A 440 -14.90 20.67 -0.05
CA MET A 440 -14.84 19.80 1.12
C MET A 440 -15.81 18.63 1.03
N VAL A 441 -15.53 17.59 1.80
CA VAL A 441 -16.45 16.47 2.04
C VAL A 441 -17.25 16.77 3.30
N ALA A 442 -18.57 16.72 3.22
CA ALA A 442 -19.44 16.79 4.38
C ALA A 442 -19.84 15.37 4.80
N ARG A 443 -19.58 15.02 6.05
CA ARG A 443 -20.05 13.77 6.67
C ARG A 443 -21.19 14.08 7.62
N VAL A 444 -22.32 13.42 7.40
CA VAL A 444 -23.58 13.69 8.10
C VAL A 444 -24.09 12.42 8.75
N LYS A 445 -24.33 12.47 10.08
CA LYS A 445 -24.86 11.35 10.85
C LYS A 445 -26.23 11.68 11.40
N LEU A 446 -27.18 10.77 11.18
CA LEU A 446 -28.61 10.87 11.54
C LEU A 446 -28.98 9.82 12.60
N ALA A 447 -28.25 9.77 13.70
CA ALA A 447 -28.41 8.72 14.72
C ALA A 447 -29.80 8.71 15.40
N GLY A 448 -30.35 7.52 15.61
CA GLY A 448 -31.61 7.31 16.37
C GLY A 448 -32.85 7.67 15.59
N VAL A 449 -32.83 7.63 14.26
CA VAL A 449 -33.97 7.88 13.40
C VAL A 449 -34.72 6.56 13.15
N GLU A 450 -36.03 6.57 13.36
CA GLU A 450 -36.94 5.45 13.11
C GLU A 450 -38.05 5.85 12.15
N SER A 451 -38.55 4.90 11.39
CA SER A 451 -39.73 5.07 10.53
C SER A 451 -41.04 5.16 11.35
N SER A 452 -42.11 5.60 10.72
CA SER A 452 -43.44 5.60 11.31
C SER A 452 -43.99 4.19 11.67
N THR A 453 -43.31 3.13 11.15
CA THR A 453 -43.64 1.72 11.46
C THR A 453 -42.67 1.11 12.46
N GLY A 454 -41.70 1.88 13.03
CA GLY A 454 -40.78 1.44 14.04
C GLY A 454 -39.51 0.74 13.48
N LEU A 455 -39.24 0.82 12.18
CA LEU A 455 -38.02 0.34 11.60
C LEU A 455 -36.90 1.36 11.87
N VAL A 456 -35.75 0.88 12.36
CA VAL A 456 -34.54 1.70 12.54
C VAL A 456 -33.93 2.01 11.17
N LEU A 457 -33.37 3.22 11.00
CA LEU A 457 -32.64 3.61 9.80
C LEU A 457 -31.46 2.68 9.61
N LEU A 458 -31.41 1.97 8.48
CA LEU A 458 -30.44 0.89 8.24
C LEU A 458 -29.01 1.42 8.19
N HIS A 459 -28.78 2.50 7.44
CA HIS A 459 -27.53 3.26 7.43
C HIS A 459 -27.85 4.70 7.84
N ASP A 460 -27.31 5.13 8.97
CA ASP A 460 -27.60 6.42 9.59
C ASP A 460 -26.58 7.52 9.25
N GLU A 461 -25.69 7.24 8.31
CA GLU A 461 -24.60 8.15 7.95
C GLU A 461 -24.40 8.19 6.43
N PHE A 462 -24.14 9.39 5.89
CA PHE A 462 -23.71 9.60 4.51
C PHE A 462 -22.54 10.56 4.44
N ALA A 463 -21.78 10.46 3.34
CA ALA A 463 -20.78 11.48 2.97
C ALA A 463 -21.21 12.16 1.68
N TYR A 464 -21.01 13.46 1.57
CA TYR A 464 -21.29 14.27 0.38
C TYR A 464 -20.07 15.09 -0.01
N THR A 465 -19.58 14.94 -1.24
CA THR A 465 -18.50 15.77 -1.78
C THR A 465 -19.10 17.04 -2.37
N ILE A 466 -18.76 18.20 -1.81
CA ILE A 466 -19.27 19.51 -2.23
C ILE A 466 -18.21 20.16 -3.14
N ASN A 467 -18.37 20.08 -4.44
CA ASN A 467 -17.52 20.80 -5.40
C ASN A 467 -18.00 22.23 -5.64
N GLU A 468 -19.31 22.42 -5.73
CA GLU A 468 -19.99 23.71 -5.91
C GLU A 468 -21.20 23.81 -4.97
N LEU A 469 -21.46 25.00 -4.46
CA LEU A 469 -22.66 25.28 -3.67
C LEU A 469 -23.75 25.87 -4.55
N PRO A 470 -24.98 25.32 -4.55
CA PRO A 470 -26.09 25.87 -5.31
C PRO A 470 -26.38 27.33 -4.95
N GLY A 471 -26.52 28.19 -5.96
CA GLY A 471 -26.82 29.62 -5.76
C GLY A 471 -25.64 30.51 -5.34
N SER A 472 -24.48 29.94 -5.08
CA SER A 472 -23.25 30.70 -4.86
C SER A 472 -22.55 31.00 -6.19
N PRO A 473 -21.70 32.04 -6.27
CA PRO A 473 -20.80 32.19 -7.42
C PRO A 473 -19.99 30.90 -7.59
N ARG A 474 -19.76 30.50 -8.85
CA ARG A 474 -18.91 29.33 -9.15
C ARG A 474 -17.61 29.47 -8.38
N SER A 475 -17.30 28.48 -7.55
CA SER A 475 -16.04 28.47 -6.84
C SER A 475 -14.94 28.42 -7.89
N GLY A 476 -13.99 29.34 -7.85
CA GLY A 476 -12.72 29.21 -8.56
C GLY A 476 -12.15 27.85 -8.22
N ALA A 477 -11.49 27.18 -9.16
CA ALA A 477 -11.00 25.82 -8.92
C ALA A 477 -10.36 25.71 -7.54
N HIS A 478 -11.09 25.18 -6.56
CA HIS A 478 -10.52 24.83 -5.27
C HIS A 478 -9.70 23.56 -5.50
N VAL A 479 -8.52 23.76 -6.00
CA VAL A 479 -7.51 22.72 -6.04
C VAL A 479 -6.93 22.72 -4.64
N ALA A 480 -7.01 21.58 -3.94
CA ALA A 480 -6.23 21.42 -2.72
C ALA A 480 -4.80 21.86 -3.05
N LYS A 481 -4.28 22.84 -2.31
CA LYS A 481 -2.91 23.31 -2.54
C LYS A 481 -2.00 22.10 -2.46
N LEU A 482 -1.12 21.99 -3.46
CA LEU A 482 0.01 21.09 -3.35
C LEU A 482 0.72 21.47 -2.03
N VAL A 483 0.82 20.52 -1.13
CA VAL A 483 1.76 20.67 -0.02
C VAL A 483 3.12 20.74 -0.66
N GLU A 484 3.81 21.88 -0.56
CA GLU A 484 5.17 22.02 -1.08
C GLU A 484 5.99 20.87 -0.52
N GLN A 485 6.60 20.11 -1.42
CA GLN A 485 7.54 19.07 -0.99
C GLN A 485 8.65 19.78 -0.22
N PRO A 486 9.01 19.31 0.97
CA PRO A 486 10.30 19.66 1.52
C PRO A 486 11.35 19.36 0.44
N GLU A 487 12.20 20.31 0.12
CA GLU A 487 13.32 20.07 -0.80
C GLU A 487 14.05 18.81 -0.34
N ALA A 488 14.20 17.84 -1.25
CA ALA A 488 14.70 16.50 -0.98
C ALA A 488 13.82 15.69 -0.02
N ARG A 489 12.85 14.98 -0.61
CA ARG A 489 12.11 13.97 0.10
C ARG A 489 13.05 12.91 0.68
N GLU A 490 12.97 12.75 1.97
CA GLU A 490 13.41 11.52 2.61
C GLU A 490 12.57 10.38 2.02
N SER A 491 13.17 9.42 1.33
CA SER A 491 12.42 8.29 0.79
C SER A 491 11.69 7.60 1.95
N GLY A 492 10.53 7.00 1.72
CA GLY A 492 9.83 6.22 2.74
C GLY A 492 10.68 5.09 3.35
N ASN A 493 11.80 4.81 2.71
CA ASN A 493 12.83 3.87 3.12
C ASN A 493 14.00 4.53 3.88
N GLU A 494 13.97 5.85 4.13
CA GLU A 494 15.00 6.50 4.96
C GLU A 494 15.01 5.89 6.36
N GLY A 495 16.21 5.58 6.83
CA GLY A 495 16.41 4.95 8.12
C GLY A 495 16.07 3.45 8.16
N VAL A 496 15.64 2.85 7.06
CA VAL A 496 15.35 1.41 6.96
C VAL A 496 16.63 0.62 6.76
N LEU A 497 16.81 -0.46 7.51
CA LEU A 497 17.80 -1.50 7.28
C LEU A 497 17.14 -2.71 6.61
N TYR A 498 17.78 -3.22 5.58
CA TYR A 498 17.39 -4.41 4.84
C TYR A 498 18.19 -5.60 5.33
N LEU A 499 17.53 -6.61 5.86
CA LEU A 499 18.20 -7.80 6.41
C LEU A 499 18.17 -9.01 5.47
N THR A 500 17.50 -8.88 4.31
CA THR A 500 17.41 -9.95 3.30
C THR A 500 17.77 -9.46 1.91
N GLU A 501 18.61 -8.43 1.77
CA GLU A 501 19.06 -7.94 0.47
C GLU A 501 20.51 -8.37 0.16
N GLY A 502 20.82 -8.53 -1.11
CA GLY A 502 22.15 -8.92 -1.58
C GLY A 502 22.58 -10.32 -1.10
N ASP A 503 23.74 -10.43 -0.44
CA ASP A 503 24.14 -11.63 0.33
C ASP A 503 23.38 -11.64 1.66
N ALA A 504 22.11 -12.04 1.59
CA ALA A 504 21.17 -11.92 2.69
C ALA A 504 21.61 -12.69 3.94
N LEU A 505 22.23 -13.89 3.78
CA LEU A 505 22.73 -14.67 4.93
C LEU A 505 23.83 -13.96 5.70
N ALA A 506 24.55 -13.01 5.08
CA ALA A 506 25.59 -12.25 5.77
C ALA A 506 25.05 -11.39 6.92
N ALA A 507 23.75 -11.05 6.95
CA ALA A 507 23.12 -10.31 8.05
C ALA A 507 22.76 -11.19 9.25
N TRP A 508 22.88 -12.51 9.16
CA TRP A 508 22.36 -13.46 10.13
C TRP A 508 23.41 -14.45 10.65
N ASN A 509 23.20 -14.93 11.85
CA ASN A 509 23.79 -16.13 12.40
C ASN A 509 22.78 -17.26 12.17
N ALA A 510 23.14 -18.22 11.32
CA ALA A 510 22.22 -19.26 10.88
C ALA A 510 23.00 -20.54 10.49
N THR A 511 22.43 -21.71 10.83
CA THR A 511 22.89 -23.02 10.37
C THR A 511 21.71 -23.77 9.79
N GLY A 512 21.86 -24.34 8.61
CA GLY A 512 20.78 -25.05 7.93
C GLY A 512 19.77 -24.13 7.20
N TRP A 513 20.10 -22.85 7.07
CA TRP A 513 19.38 -21.90 6.24
C TRP A 513 20.08 -21.71 4.89
N GLN A 514 19.31 -21.46 3.88
CA GLN A 514 19.81 -21.15 2.53
C GLN A 514 19.11 -19.94 1.94
N GLN A 515 19.78 -19.30 0.99
CA GLN A 515 19.21 -18.24 0.16
C GLN A 515 18.75 -18.84 -1.16
N GLY A 516 17.53 -18.59 -1.56
CA GLY A 516 16.94 -19.03 -2.82
C GLY A 516 15.43 -19.19 -2.72
N GLU A 517 14.77 -19.11 -3.88
CA GLU A 517 13.31 -19.21 -3.95
C GLU A 517 12.82 -20.63 -3.57
N VAL A 518 11.63 -20.65 -2.97
CA VAL A 518 10.97 -21.90 -2.55
C VAL A 518 9.56 -22.01 -3.11
N LYS A 519 9.04 -23.23 -3.15
CA LYS A 519 7.62 -23.51 -3.39
C LYS A 519 7.11 -24.53 -2.40
N LEU A 520 5.80 -24.62 -2.28
CA LEU A 520 5.15 -25.69 -1.53
C LEU A 520 5.42 -27.03 -2.20
N SER A 521 5.72 -28.07 -1.42
CA SER A 521 5.84 -29.46 -1.91
C SER A 521 4.50 -30.00 -2.41
N ASP A 522 4.53 -31.06 -3.22
CA ASP A 522 3.31 -31.63 -3.80
C ASP A 522 2.36 -32.20 -2.71
N ASP A 523 2.90 -32.72 -1.60
CA ASP A 523 2.12 -33.16 -0.43
C ASP A 523 1.71 -32.02 0.49
N ARG A 524 2.08 -30.77 0.17
CA ARG A 524 1.79 -29.50 0.87
C ARG A 524 2.40 -29.39 2.28
N ARG A 525 3.13 -30.38 2.77
CA ARG A 525 3.66 -30.47 4.15
C ARG A 525 5.08 -29.94 4.32
N SER A 526 5.71 -29.51 3.24
CA SER A 526 7.06 -28.94 3.26
C SER A 526 7.23 -27.83 2.25
N LEU A 527 8.34 -27.12 2.37
CA LEU A 527 8.84 -26.21 1.34
C LEU A 527 10.00 -26.88 0.62
N VAL A 528 10.10 -26.69 -0.70
CA VAL A 528 11.19 -27.20 -1.53
C VAL A 528 11.80 -26.08 -2.35
N ALA A 529 13.12 -26.19 -2.61
CA ALA A 529 13.84 -25.18 -3.38
C ALA A 529 13.35 -25.09 -4.82
N ARG A 530 13.40 -23.87 -5.38
CA ARG A 530 13.17 -23.56 -6.80
C ARG A 530 14.46 -23.02 -7.41
N PRO A 531 15.41 -23.86 -7.79
CA PRO A 531 16.77 -23.44 -8.16
C PRO A 531 16.82 -22.53 -9.40
N ASP A 532 15.82 -22.65 -10.30
CA ASP A 532 15.76 -21.87 -11.54
C ASP A 532 14.92 -20.57 -11.41
N ALA A 533 14.28 -20.35 -10.25
CA ALA A 533 13.50 -19.15 -10.03
C ALA A 533 14.38 -17.99 -9.54
N LYS A 534 14.23 -16.84 -10.17
CA LYS A 534 14.81 -15.59 -9.68
C LYS A 534 13.89 -14.99 -8.62
N HIS A 535 14.46 -14.37 -7.59
CA HIS A 535 13.69 -13.51 -6.69
C HIS A 535 13.16 -12.30 -7.47
N ASP A 536 12.06 -11.76 -7.04
CA ASP A 536 11.61 -10.47 -7.57
C ASP A 536 12.44 -9.33 -6.92
N ASP A 537 12.75 -8.31 -7.72
CA ASP A 537 13.59 -7.20 -7.27
C ASP A 537 12.93 -6.35 -6.15
N TRP A 538 11.64 -6.55 -5.91
CA TRP A 538 10.88 -5.83 -4.89
C TRP A 538 11.00 -6.45 -3.49
N ASN A 539 10.96 -7.78 -3.42
CA ASN A 539 10.97 -8.52 -2.15
C ASN A 539 12.37 -9.00 -1.75
N GLY A 540 13.33 -8.90 -2.67
CA GLY A 540 14.69 -9.41 -2.46
C GLY A 540 14.76 -10.94 -2.31
N PRO A 541 15.93 -11.47 -1.94
CA PRO A 541 16.13 -12.88 -1.77
C PRO A 541 15.32 -13.51 -0.65
N THR A 542 14.87 -14.75 -0.89
CA THR A 542 14.22 -15.61 0.11
C THR A 542 15.25 -16.34 0.93
N LEU A 543 15.10 -16.35 2.26
CA LEU A 543 15.80 -17.24 3.19
C LEU A 543 14.87 -18.34 3.65
N SER A 544 15.33 -19.59 3.67
CA SER A 544 14.54 -20.74 4.13
C SER A 544 15.41 -21.72 4.91
N ASN A 545 14.80 -22.41 5.89
CA ASN A 545 15.45 -23.37 6.76
C ASN A 545 15.40 -24.81 6.24
N ILE A 546 15.26 -25.00 4.92
CA ILE A 546 15.10 -26.32 4.31
C ILE A 546 16.44 -27.02 3.96
N ALA A 547 17.58 -26.40 4.22
CA ALA A 547 18.89 -26.95 3.90
C ALA A 547 19.37 -28.06 4.84
N ALA A 548 18.74 -28.20 6.02
CA ALA A 548 19.11 -29.22 7.01
C ALA A 548 17.85 -29.81 7.69
N ALA A 549 17.98 -31.07 8.18
CA ALA A 549 16.91 -31.72 8.93
C ALA A 549 16.65 -31.09 10.32
N SER A 550 17.66 -30.45 10.89
CA SER A 550 17.56 -29.73 12.17
C SER A 550 18.23 -28.36 12.02
N PRO A 551 17.56 -27.39 11.43
CA PRO A 551 18.11 -26.05 11.27
C PRO A 551 18.16 -25.31 12.61
N SER A 552 19.07 -24.32 12.72
CA SER A 552 19.13 -23.43 13.86
C SER A 552 18.08 -22.31 13.72
N GLU A 553 17.92 -21.55 14.79
CA GLU A 553 17.27 -20.23 14.74
C GLU A 553 17.99 -19.31 13.73
N LEU A 554 17.25 -18.43 13.10
CA LEU A 554 17.80 -17.33 12.28
C LEU A 554 17.91 -16.09 13.17
N VAL A 555 19.12 -15.74 13.57
CA VAL A 555 19.37 -14.66 14.55
C VAL A 555 20.11 -13.53 13.87
N SER A 556 19.60 -12.29 13.91
CA SER A 556 20.30 -11.15 13.32
C SER A 556 21.66 -10.91 13.98
N LYS A 557 22.63 -10.43 13.20
CA LYS A 557 23.93 -9.98 13.73
C LYS A 557 23.87 -8.63 14.43
N PHE A 558 22.71 -7.97 14.38
CA PHE A 558 22.46 -6.64 14.91
C PHE A 558 21.49 -6.69 16.08
N GLU A 559 21.68 -5.78 17.01
CA GLU A 559 20.81 -5.60 18.16
C GLU A 559 19.91 -4.39 17.94
N PHE A 560 18.65 -4.52 18.35
CA PHE A 560 17.61 -3.53 18.18
C PHE A 560 16.92 -3.24 19.53
N GLY A 561 16.56 -1.99 19.76
CA GLY A 561 15.65 -1.55 20.80
C GLY A 561 14.26 -1.29 20.24
N ASP A 562 13.85 -0.02 20.20
CA ASP A 562 12.58 0.40 19.59
C ASP A 562 12.68 0.36 18.07
N ILE A 563 11.74 -0.34 17.44
CA ILE A 563 11.74 -0.52 15.98
C ILE A 563 10.35 -0.47 15.37
N ASP A 564 10.29 -0.03 14.12
CA ASP A 564 9.32 -0.50 13.15
C ASP A 564 9.93 -1.68 12.40
N PHE A 565 9.16 -2.74 12.18
CA PHE A 565 9.62 -3.93 11.49
C PHE A 565 8.63 -4.41 10.45
N SER A 566 9.12 -5.05 9.41
CA SER A 566 8.28 -5.78 8.45
C SER A 566 9.03 -6.96 7.86
N LEU A 567 8.28 -7.98 7.47
CA LEU A 567 8.79 -9.15 6.74
C LEU A 567 7.67 -9.87 6.01
N GLN A 568 8.06 -10.66 5.01
CA GLN A 568 7.16 -11.67 4.47
C GLN A 568 7.58 -13.05 4.96
N PHE A 569 6.56 -13.90 5.22
CA PHE A 569 6.78 -15.28 5.61
C PHE A 569 5.87 -16.24 4.82
N GLN A 570 6.33 -17.48 4.66
CA GLN A 570 5.57 -18.56 4.02
C GLN A 570 5.74 -19.83 4.85
N LEU A 571 4.63 -20.53 5.08
CA LEU A 571 4.59 -21.80 5.81
C LEU A 571 3.99 -22.91 4.94
N PRO A 572 4.38 -24.19 5.14
CA PRO A 572 3.66 -25.33 4.61
C PRO A 572 2.43 -25.65 5.47
N GLU A 573 1.66 -26.67 5.07
CA GLU A 573 0.54 -27.21 5.85
C GLU A 573 1.02 -27.76 7.21
N GLY A 574 0.37 -27.34 8.31
CA GLY A 574 0.80 -27.61 9.68
C GLY A 574 2.08 -26.89 10.09
N GLY A 575 2.56 -25.95 9.30
CA GLY A 575 3.79 -25.18 9.57
C GLY A 575 3.70 -24.38 10.87
N ASN A 576 4.82 -24.35 11.62
CA ASN A 576 5.00 -23.64 12.89
C ASN A 576 6.35 -22.95 12.93
N SER A 577 6.34 -21.65 13.29
CA SER A 577 7.51 -20.80 13.48
C SER A 577 7.12 -19.60 14.35
N GLY A 578 8.04 -18.66 14.58
CA GLY A 578 7.79 -17.44 15.35
C GLY A 578 8.79 -16.34 15.04
N VAL A 579 8.34 -15.09 15.13
CA VAL A 579 9.20 -13.91 15.04
C VAL A 579 9.36 -13.34 16.44
N TYR A 580 10.58 -13.42 16.97
CA TYR A 580 10.90 -12.96 18.33
C TYR A 580 11.58 -11.61 18.28
N LEU A 581 10.87 -10.56 18.68
CA LEU A 581 11.45 -9.24 18.90
C LEU A 581 12.42 -9.32 20.07
N MET A 582 13.65 -8.82 19.88
CA MET A 582 14.75 -8.92 20.87
C MET A 582 15.06 -10.36 21.30
N GLY A 583 14.73 -11.36 20.46
CA GLY A 583 14.85 -12.78 20.78
C GLY A 583 13.95 -13.25 21.94
N ARG A 584 13.01 -12.46 22.41
CA ARG A 584 12.23 -12.64 23.67
C ARG A 584 10.73 -12.62 23.49
N TYR A 585 10.21 -11.74 22.64
CA TYR A 585 8.77 -11.46 22.55
C TYR A 585 8.24 -11.97 21.22
N GLU A 586 7.53 -13.08 21.26
CA GLU A 586 7.11 -13.84 20.08
C GLU A 586 5.79 -13.36 19.51
N VAL A 587 5.83 -13.07 18.20
CA VAL A 587 4.65 -13.08 17.33
C VAL A 587 4.61 -14.44 16.64
N GLN A 588 3.57 -15.22 16.92
CA GLN A 588 3.43 -16.58 16.42
C GLN A 588 3.18 -16.65 14.91
N LEU A 589 3.84 -17.58 14.25
CA LEU A 589 3.58 -17.99 12.87
C LEU A 589 3.10 -19.44 12.88
N LEU A 590 1.81 -19.66 12.59
CA LEU A 590 1.21 -20.99 12.62
C LEU A 590 0.25 -21.17 11.45
N ASP A 591 0.20 -22.35 10.87
CA ASP A 591 -0.93 -22.72 10.02
C ASP A 591 -2.21 -22.83 10.87
N SER A 592 -2.91 -21.71 10.95
CA SER A 592 -4.21 -21.60 11.62
C SER A 592 -5.38 -21.66 10.64
N SER A 593 -5.17 -22.21 9.43
CA SER A 593 -6.21 -22.32 8.39
C SER A 593 -7.53 -22.85 8.93
N GLY A 594 -8.61 -22.16 8.62
CA GLY A 594 -9.98 -22.57 8.97
C GLY A 594 -10.37 -22.44 10.44
N LYS A 595 -9.46 -21.99 11.34
CA LYS A 595 -9.82 -21.77 12.75
C LYS A 595 -10.73 -20.56 12.89
N THR A 596 -11.79 -20.73 13.65
CA THR A 596 -12.76 -19.67 14.03
C THR A 596 -12.57 -19.17 15.46
N GLU A 597 -12.11 -20.04 16.36
CA GLU A 597 -11.71 -19.68 17.72
C GLU A 597 -10.19 -19.59 17.79
N LEU A 598 -9.68 -18.39 18.06
CA LEU A 598 -8.26 -18.09 18.07
C LEU A 598 -7.67 -18.06 19.48
N LYS A 599 -6.43 -18.53 19.58
CA LYS A 599 -5.62 -18.56 20.80
C LYS A 599 -4.30 -17.81 20.58
N PHE A 600 -3.58 -17.54 21.65
CA PHE A 600 -2.27 -16.88 21.59
C PHE A 600 -1.22 -17.65 20.75
N GLY A 601 -1.39 -18.94 20.53
CA GLY A 601 -0.54 -19.78 19.68
C GLY A 601 -0.99 -19.87 18.21
N ASP A 602 -1.99 -19.10 17.77
CA ASP A 602 -2.41 -19.04 16.36
C ASP A 602 -1.68 -17.89 15.65
N CYS A 603 -1.69 -17.92 14.32
CA CYS A 603 -0.94 -16.98 13.48
C CYS A 603 -1.20 -15.52 13.86
N GLY A 604 -0.15 -14.79 14.20
CA GLY A 604 -0.22 -13.40 14.65
C GLY A 604 -0.53 -13.23 16.13
N GLY A 605 -0.72 -14.31 16.91
CA GLY A 605 -0.86 -14.22 18.36
C GLY A 605 0.44 -13.80 19.04
N ILE A 606 0.35 -13.09 20.16
CA ILE A 606 1.50 -12.85 21.05
C ILE A 606 1.57 -14.00 22.04
N TYR A 607 2.65 -14.79 21.95
CA TYR A 607 2.74 -16.03 22.69
C TYR A 607 2.74 -15.80 24.21
N ALA A 608 2.31 -16.80 24.96
CA ALA A 608 2.28 -16.69 26.40
C ALA A 608 3.67 -16.91 27.02
N ALA A 609 3.90 -16.45 28.23
CA ALA A 609 5.10 -16.80 29.00
C ALA A 609 5.07 -18.26 29.47
N ALA A 610 6.22 -18.80 29.89
CA ALA A 610 6.29 -20.11 30.54
C ALA A 610 5.43 -20.12 31.81
N ASP A 611 5.51 -19.06 32.63
CA ASP A 611 4.55 -18.79 33.68
C ASP A 611 3.32 -18.07 33.13
N ARG A 612 2.24 -18.82 32.89
CA ARG A 612 0.97 -18.31 32.36
C ARG A 612 0.29 -17.29 33.29
N ALA A 613 0.61 -17.28 34.57
CA ALA A 613 0.07 -16.30 35.49
C ALA A 613 0.75 -14.94 35.33
N ALA A 614 2.02 -14.91 34.95
CA ALA A 614 2.75 -13.68 34.64
C ALA A 614 2.30 -13.08 33.29
N TRP A 615 2.10 -13.94 32.27
CA TRP A 615 1.60 -13.52 30.96
C TRP A 615 0.86 -14.69 30.28
N PRO A 616 -0.48 -14.63 30.15
CA PRO A 616 -1.27 -15.72 29.55
C PRO A 616 -1.21 -15.75 28.03
N GLY A 617 -0.54 -14.78 27.39
CA GLY A 617 -0.55 -14.56 25.93
C GLY A 617 -1.78 -13.80 25.47
N ARG A 618 -1.79 -13.45 24.21
CA ARG A 618 -2.89 -12.71 23.55
C ARG A 618 -3.20 -13.33 22.20
N ALA A 619 -4.43 -13.79 22.00
CA ALA A 619 -4.91 -14.24 20.72
C ALA A 619 -4.96 -13.06 19.70
N PRO A 620 -4.72 -13.30 18.40
CA PRO A 620 -4.93 -12.29 17.37
C PRO A 620 -6.43 -11.97 17.26
N THR A 621 -6.75 -10.76 16.85
CA THR A 621 -8.14 -10.32 16.66
C THR A 621 -8.83 -11.01 15.47
N PHE A 622 -8.04 -11.47 14.50
CA PHE A 622 -8.50 -12.15 13.29
C PHE A 622 -7.57 -13.30 12.90
N ASN A 623 -8.13 -14.31 12.23
CA ASN A 623 -7.34 -15.31 11.54
C ASN A 623 -6.94 -14.79 10.16
N THR A 624 -5.71 -14.32 10.04
CA THR A 624 -5.17 -13.79 8.79
C THR A 624 -4.45 -14.85 7.95
N PHE A 625 -4.20 -16.03 8.50
CA PHE A 625 -3.51 -17.09 7.76
C PHE A 625 -4.41 -17.68 6.68
N ARG A 626 -4.03 -17.49 5.41
CA ARG A 626 -4.84 -17.82 4.22
C ARG A 626 -4.46 -19.14 3.55
N GLY A 627 -3.67 -19.95 4.22
CA GLY A 627 -3.29 -21.28 3.77
C GLY A 627 -1.83 -21.44 3.38
N ALA A 628 -1.41 -22.71 3.38
CA ALA A 628 -0.04 -23.11 3.12
C ALA A 628 0.47 -22.68 1.75
N GLY A 629 1.74 -22.33 1.67
CA GLY A 629 2.42 -21.94 0.44
C GLY A 629 2.15 -20.50 -0.02
N ARG A 630 1.41 -19.70 0.74
CA ARG A 630 1.20 -18.28 0.46
C ARG A 630 2.19 -17.42 1.22
N TRP A 631 2.62 -16.35 0.61
CA TRP A 631 3.35 -15.29 1.29
C TRP A 631 2.38 -14.39 2.05
N HIS A 632 2.68 -14.18 3.33
CA HIS A 632 1.99 -13.27 4.21
C HIS A 632 2.91 -12.11 4.57
N TRP A 633 2.40 -10.91 4.64
CA TRP A 633 3.13 -9.71 5.03
C TRP A 633 2.86 -9.38 6.49
N MET A 634 3.88 -9.49 7.35
CA MET A 634 3.83 -9.03 8.74
C MET A 634 4.49 -7.67 8.86
N SER A 635 3.89 -6.77 9.62
CA SER A 635 4.49 -5.49 10.00
C SER A 635 4.08 -5.09 11.42
N GLY A 636 4.88 -4.26 12.06
CA GLY A 636 4.58 -3.79 13.40
C GLY A 636 5.50 -2.69 13.89
N THR A 637 5.12 -2.13 15.04
CA THR A 637 5.93 -1.21 15.83
C THR A 637 6.09 -1.80 17.23
N PHE A 638 7.34 -1.92 17.67
CA PHE A 638 7.71 -2.49 18.95
C PHE A 638 8.54 -1.50 19.76
N GLU A 639 8.21 -1.36 21.05
CA GLU A 639 8.99 -0.62 22.04
C GLU A 639 9.63 -1.59 23.02
N ALA A 640 10.96 -1.48 23.17
CA ALA A 640 11.74 -2.30 24.08
C ALA A 640 11.44 -1.96 25.57
N PRO A 641 11.67 -2.87 26.52
CA PRO A 641 11.56 -2.56 27.92
C PRO A 641 12.56 -1.47 28.35
N ARG A 642 12.20 -0.69 29.34
CA ARG A 642 13.06 0.40 29.86
C ARG A 642 13.68 0.01 31.19
N PHE A 643 14.88 0.50 31.40
CA PHE A 643 15.66 0.28 32.62
C PHE A 643 16.18 1.60 33.18
N ASP A 644 16.24 1.72 34.49
CA ASP A 644 16.88 2.84 35.16
C ASP A 644 18.43 2.69 35.19
N ALA A 645 19.11 3.70 35.71
CA ALA A 645 20.58 3.71 35.81
C ALA A 645 21.17 2.57 36.70
N GLN A 646 20.34 1.91 37.47
CA GLN A 646 20.70 0.76 38.30
C GLN A 646 20.38 -0.58 37.62
N GLY A 647 19.89 -0.56 36.38
CA GLY A 647 19.51 -1.74 35.59
C GLY A 647 18.16 -2.36 36.02
N ARG A 648 17.35 -1.65 36.82
CA ARG A 648 16.01 -2.13 37.19
C ARG A 648 15.00 -1.78 36.13
N LYS A 649 14.17 -2.74 35.76
CA LYS A 649 13.11 -2.51 34.78
C LYS A 649 12.09 -1.48 35.29
N VAL A 650 11.81 -0.45 34.50
CA VAL A 650 10.86 0.64 34.81
C VAL A 650 9.68 0.70 33.84
N ALA A 651 9.77 0.04 32.67
CA ALA A 651 8.63 -0.13 31.77
C ALA A 651 8.72 -1.48 31.05
N ASN A 652 7.56 -2.04 30.73
CA ASN A 652 7.43 -3.30 29.98
C ASN A 652 7.73 -3.09 28.51
N ALA A 653 8.07 -4.18 27.81
CA ALA A 653 8.03 -4.22 26.36
C ALA A 653 6.59 -4.00 25.86
N LYS A 654 6.44 -3.39 24.68
CA LYS A 654 5.13 -3.07 24.12
C LYS A 654 5.08 -3.28 22.62
N PHE A 655 4.10 -4.01 22.14
CA PHE A 655 3.68 -3.97 20.77
C PHE A 655 2.72 -2.78 20.56
N LYS A 656 3.22 -1.70 19.98
CA LYS A 656 2.38 -0.55 19.62
C LYS A 656 1.35 -0.95 18.57
N ARG A 657 1.75 -1.78 17.63
CA ARG A 657 0.87 -2.47 16.68
C ARG A 657 1.53 -3.71 16.12
N VAL A 658 0.73 -4.69 15.75
CA VAL A 658 1.10 -5.85 14.93
C VAL A 658 0.02 -6.05 13.88
N MET A 659 0.45 -6.20 12.63
CA MET A 659 -0.42 -6.40 11.47
C MET A 659 0.06 -7.60 10.66
N ILE A 660 -0.87 -8.36 10.09
CA ILE A 660 -0.59 -9.35 9.04
C ILE A 660 -1.56 -9.09 7.89
N ASP A 661 -1.03 -8.99 6.66
CA ASP A 661 -1.78 -8.72 5.43
C ASP A 661 -2.70 -7.49 5.60
N ASP A 662 -2.13 -6.37 6.13
CA ASP A 662 -2.80 -5.11 6.42
C ASP A 662 -3.96 -5.18 7.44
N THR A 663 -4.11 -6.31 8.12
CA THR A 663 -5.09 -6.48 9.19
C THR A 663 -4.46 -6.23 10.54
N LEU A 664 -4.99 -5.28 11.32
CA LEU A 664 -4.52 -4.97 12.67
C LEU A 664 -4.91 -6.09 13.63
N LEU A 665 -3.92 -6.76 14.22
CA LEU A 665 -4.11 -7.87 15.17
C LEU A 665 -3.94 -7.44 16.62
N HIS A 666 -2.97 -6.55 16.89
CA HIS A 666 -2.72 -6.02 18.22
C HIS A 666 -2.37 -4.55 18.17
N GLU A 667 -2.81 -3.79 19.17
CA GLU A 667 -2.51 -2.38 19.35
C GLU A 667 -2.29 -2.07 20.84
N GLU A 668 -1.27 -1.25 21.15
CA GLU A 668 -0.91 -0.81 22.54
C GLU A 668 -0.81 -1.97 23.55
N LEU A 669 -0.27 -3.11 23.14
CA LEU A 669 -0.21 -4.32 23.94
C LEU A 669 1.11 -4.40 24.72
N GLU A 670 1.06 -4.25 26.04
CA GLU A 670 2.20 -4.47 26.93
C GLU A 670 2.42 -5.95 27.18
N VAL A 671 3.70 -6.35 27.20
CA VAL A 671 4.15 -7.72 27.51
C VAL A 671 5.13 -7.66 28.68
N PRO A 672 4.71 -8.10 29.86
CA PRO A 672 5.46 -7.85 31.12
C PRO A 672 6.72 -8.71 31.28
N THR A 673 6.88 -9.79 30.49
CA THR A 673 7.97 -10.74 30.62
C THR A 673 8.21 -11.45 29.27
N PRO A 674 9.41 -12.01 29.00
CA PRO A 674 9.64 -12.81 27.81
C PRO A 674 8.60 -13.92 27.62
N THR A 675 8.25 -14.17 26.36
CA THR A 675 7.34 -15.28 25.98
C THR A 675 8.06 -16.63 26.10
N GLN A 676 7.31 -17.71 26.22
CA GLN A 676 7.88 -19.05 26.27
C GLN A 676 8.74 -19.33 25.02
N GLY A 677 9.93 -19.89 25.18
CA GLY A 677 10.91 -20.05 24.11
C GLY A 677 11.75 -18.80 23.85
N GLY A 678 11.40 -17.65 24.41
CA GLY A 678 12.23 -16.43 24.39
C GLY A 678 13.44 -16.56 25.30
N TRP A 679 14.50 -15.79 25.02
CA TRP A 679 15.68 -15.75 25.86
C TRP A 679 15.38 -15.17 27.24
N GLU A 680 16.02 -15.70 28.25
CA GLU A 680 15.89 -15.22 29.62
C GLU A 680 16.55 -13.85 29.81
N GLY A 681 16.11 -13.14 30.85
CA GLY A 681 16.60 -11.82 31.22
C GLY A 681 16.24 -10.74 30.19
N GLU A 682 15.66 -9.65 30.62
CA GLU A 682 15.30 -8.56 29.73
C GLU A 682 16.44 -7.54 29.64
N VAL A 683 16.64 -6.94 28.46
CA VAL A 683 17.68 -5.96 28.15
C VAL A 683 17.12 -4.86 27.28
N ALA A 684 17.83 -3.72 27.13
CA ALA A 684 17.36 -2.61 26.29
C ALA A 684 17.52 -2.86 24.79
N HIS A 685 18.50 -3.69 24.39
CA HIS A 685 18.79 -4.04 22.99
C HIS A 685 19.10 -5.52 22.87
N ALA A 686 18.61 -6.17 21.84
CA ALA A 686 18.93 -7.55 21.51
C ALA A 686 18.58 -7.87 20.04
N PRO A 687 19.09 -8.98 19.47
CA PRO A 687 18.81 -9.38 18.09
C PRO A 687 17.34 -9.72 17.81
N LEU A 688 16.93 -9.51 16.56
CA LEU A 688 15.74 -10.12 15.97
C LEU A 688 16.02 -11.61 15.75
N ARG A 689 15.05 -12.48 16.07
CA ARG A 689 15.16 -13.92 15.90
C ARG A 689 13.93 -14.49 15.20
N ILE A 690 14.16 -15.37 14.24
CA ILE A 690 13.09 -16.15 13.58
C ILE A 690 13.30 -17.62 13.92
N GLN A 691 12.26 -18.27 14.40
CA GLN A 691 12.31 -19.65 14.86
C GLN A 691 12.50 -20.60 13.68
N GLY A 692 13.51 -21.47 13.76
CA GLY A 692 13.88 -22.39 12.67
C GLY A 692 13.68 -23.87 12.99
N ASP A 693 13.46 -24.22 14.27
CA ASP A 693 13.50 -25.60 14.77
C ASP A 693 12.12 -26.28 14.86
N HIS A 694 11.04 -25.61 14.51
CA HIS A 694 9.66 -26.11 14.62
C HIS A 694 9.01 -26.46 13.27
N GLY A 695 9.77 -26.52 12.22
CA GLY A 695 9.32 -26.92 10.88
C GLY A 695 9.82 -25.98 9.77
N PRO A 696 9.52 -26.30 8.51
CA PRO A 696 9.94 -25.47 7.39
C PRO A 696 9.27 -24.10 7.41
N VAL A 697 10.09 -23.07 7.24
CA VAL A 697 9.67 -21.68 7.08
C VAL A 697 10.53 -20.98 6.04
N ALA A 698 9.94 -20.07 5.28
CA ALA A 698 10.65 -19.16 4.41
C ALA A 698 10.30 -17.72 4.76
N VAL A 699 11.31 -16.84 4.70
CA VAL A 699 11.17 -15.42 4.97
C VAL A 699 11.90 -14.60 3.92
N ARG A 700 11.37 -13.40 3.61
CA ARG A 700 11.98 -12.43 2.71
C ARG A 700 11.53 -11.01 3.07
N ALA A 701 12.08 -10.00 2.42
CA ALA A 701 11.75 -8.59 2.65
C ALA A 701 11.80 -8.20 4.16
N VAL A 702 12.77 -8.76 4.91
CA VAL A 702 12.94 -8.43 6.32
C VAL A 702 13.56 -7.05 6.42
N ARG A 703 12.82 -6.10 6.97
CA ARG A 703 13.18 -4.70 7.10
C ARG A 703 12.97 -4.24 8.52
N VAL A 704 13.89 -3.43 9.00
CA VAL A 704 13.85 -2.85 10.35
C VAL A 704 14.19 -1.37 10.27
N LYS A 705 13.41 -0.53 10.94
CA LYS A 705 13.72 0.88 11.13
C LYS A 705 13.83 1.17 12.62
N SER A 706 15.00 1.64 13.07
CA SER A 706 15.20 2.11 14.44
C SER A 706 14.34 3.35 14.68
N ARG A 707 13.67 3.38 15.83
CA ARG A 707 12.93 4.54 16.33
C ARG A 707 13.74 5.34 17.35
N GLU A 708 14.98 4.96 17.55
CA GLU A 708 15.89 5.75 18.37
C GLU A 708 16.14 7.10 17.72
N THR A 709 16.02 8.15 18.50
CA THR A 709 16.30 9.50 18.02
C THR A 709 17.80 9.73 17.98
N SER A 710 18.24 10.59 17.06
CA SER A 710 19.64 11.06 17.03
C SER A 710 20.03 11.63 18.39
N ASP A 711 21.31 11.44 18.72
CA ASP A 711 21.93 11.95 19.95
C ASP A 711 21.56 13.43 20.21
N PRO A 712 20.87 13.73 21.31
CA PRO A 712 20.41 15.08 21.61
C PRO A 712 21.53 16.04 22.06
N ARG A 713 22.79 15.58 22.13
CA ARG A 713 23.93 16.43 22.53
C ARG A 713 24.10 17.58 21.53
N THR A 714 24.45 18.73 22.05
CA THR A 714 24.52 19.99 21.31
C THR A 714 25.95 20.45 21.01
N ASP A 715 26.95 19.63 21.36
CA ASP A 715 28.37 19.92 21.23
C ASP A 715 29.01 19.43 19.91
N TRP A 716 28.16 19.26 18.88
CA TRP A 716 28.59 18.93 17.52
C TRP A 716 29.04 20.18 16.77
N THR A 717 30.18 20.06 16.08
CA THR A 717 30.72 21.11 15.21
C THR A 717 30.45 20.74 13.74
N PRO A 718 29.73 21.56 12.97
CA PRO A 718 29.57 21.33 11.55
C PRO A 718 30.93 21.35 10.83
N LEU A 719 31.22 20.34 10.03
CA LEU A 719 32.33 20.31 9.08
C LEU A 719 31.92 20.94 7.75
N PHE A 720 30.64 20.92 7.44
CA PHE A 720 30.05 21.50 6.23
C PHE A 720 28.90 22.44 6.59
N ASP A 721 28.92 23.63 6.02
CA ASP A 721 27.98 24.72 6.33
C ASP A 721 26.69 24.69 5.49
N GLY A 722 26.56 23.70 4.58
CA GLY A 722 25.44 23.61 3.65
C GLY A 722 25.51 24.59 2.48
N ARG A 723 26.57 25.37 2.31
CA ARG A 723 26.64 26.48 1.35
C ARG A 723 27.86 26.44 0.44
N SER A 724 29.05 26.16 0.98
CA SER A 724 30.30 26.19 0.23
C SER A 724 31.26 25.08 0.61
N LEU A 725 32.22 24.79 -0.27
CA LEU A 725 33.37 23.93 -0.01
C LEU A 725 34.65 24.75 0.30
N ASP A 726 34.49 25.97 0.80
CA ASP A 726 35.62 26.83 1.14
C ASP A 726 36.53 26.16 2.18
N GLY A 727 37.81 26.09 1.87
CA GLY A 727 38.82 25.42 2.69
C GLY A 727 38.90 23.92 2.52
N TRP A 728 37.96 23.26 1.88
CA TRP A 728 38.05 21.88 1.51
C TRP A 728 39.07 21.67 0.40
N LYS A 729 39.72 20.50 0.36
CA LYS A 729 40.77 20.20 -0.60
C LYS A 729 40.37 19.03 -1.46
N ILE A 730 40.37 19.23 -2.77
CA ILE A 730 40.08 18.19 -3.73
C ILE A 730 41.39 17.55 -4.21
N SER A 731 41.45 16.23 -4.27
CA SER A 731 42.54 15.51 -4.98
C SER A 731 42.01 14.91 -6.28
N ASP A 732 42.93 14.75 -7.23
CA ASP A 732 42.65 14.08 -8.50
C ASP A 732 41.57 14.76 -9.38
N GLY A 733 40.88 13.99 -10.24
CA GLY A 733 40.13 14.56 -11.34
C GLY A 733 38.59 14.61 -11.19
N GLY A 734 38.06 14.27 -10.03
CA GLY A 734 36.61 14.28 -9.78
C GLY A 734 36.04 15.69 -9.64
N SER A 735 34.71 15.79 -9.77
CA SER A 735 33.97 17.03 -9.63
C SER A 735 33.19 17.05 -8.32
N TRP A 736 33.37 18.10 -7.53
CA TRP A 736 32.68 18.32 -6.27
C TRP A 736 31.94 19.64 -6.29
N SER A 737 30.66 19.61 -5.91
CA SER A 737 29.78 20.78 -5.90
C SER A 737 28.92 20.79 -4.64
N VAL A 738 28.29 21.94 -4.40
CA VAL A 738 27.20 22.05 -3.42
C VAL A 738 25.91 22.25 -4.19
N GLU A 739 24.95 21.35 -3.98
CA GLU A 739 23.64 21.36 -4.63
C GLU A 739 22.56 21.19 -3.54
N ASN A 740 21.66 22.15 -3.41
CA ASN A 740 20.56 22.11 -2.43
C ASN A 740 21.01 21.82 -0.98
N GLY A 741 22.12 22.39 -0.55
CA GLY A 741 22.67 22.15 0.78
C GLY A 741 23.41 20.81 0.96
N GLU A 742 23.68 20.09 -0.12
CA GLU A 742 24.36 18.79 -0.14
C GLU A 742 25.73 18.91 -0.80
N ILE A 743 26.74 18.23 -0.26
CA ILE A 743 27.97 17.93 -0.97
C ILE A 743 27.67 16.87 -2.01
N VAL A 744 28.05 17.10 -3.27
CA VAL A 744 27.85 16.14 -4.36
C VAL A 744 29.14 15.88 -5.07
N GLY A 745 29.56 14.57 -5.10
CA GLY A 745 30.70 14.10 -5.84
C GLY A 745 30.28 13.35 -7.11
N ARG A 746 30.94 13.66 -8.25
CA ARG A 746 30.74 13.03 -9.55
C ARG A 746 32.04 12.92 -10.36
N GLY A 747 32.01 12.17 -11.44
CA GLY A 747 33.10 12.01 -12.39
C GLY A 747 34.13 11.01 -11.94
N SER A 748 35.40 11.20 -12.37
CA SER A 748 36.48 10.25 -12.11
C SER A 748 36.84 10.16 -10.64
N ALA A 749 37.63 9.15 -10.28
CA ALA A 749 38.10 8.91 -8.92
C ALA A 749 38.75 10.15 -8.30
N SER A 750 38.35 10.51 -7.10
CA SER A 750 38.75 11.74 -6.41
C SER A 750 38.36 11.68 -4.93
N HIS A 751 39.03 12.50 -4.10
CA HIS A 751 38.68 12.65 -2.69
C HIS A 751 38.50 14.11 -2.33
N LEU A 752 37.50 14.40 -1.49
CA LEU A 752 37.25 15.72 -0.91
C LEU A 752 37.62 15.70 0.57
N PHE A 753 38.75 16.34 0.90
CA PHE A 753 39.31 16.36 2.25
C PHE A 753 38.83 17.57 3.06
N SER A 754 38.58 17.38 4.33
CA SER A 754 38.27 18.43 5.29
C SER A 754 39.35 19.51 5.36
N PRO A 755 39.05 20.75 5.77
CA PRO A 755 40.04 21.83 5.91
C PRO A 755 41.17 21.50 6.87
N ARG A 756 40.86 20.94 8.04
CA ARG A 756 41.80 20.46 9.03
C ARG A 756 42.21 19.02 8.76
N GLY A 757 43.44 18.65 9.13
CA GLY A 757 44.02 17.33 8.97
C GLY A 757 44.63 16.77 10.26
N ASP A 758 44.10 17.13 11.42
CA ASP A 758 44.61 16.75 12.75
C ASP A 758 43.56 16.03 13.62
N TYR A 759 42.48 15.56 13.02
CA TYR A 759 41.42 14.81 13.74
C TYR A 759 41.97 13.45 14.20
N LYS A 760 41.87 13.21 15.52
CA LYS A 760 42.37 11.99 16.15
C LYS A 760 41.27 11.19 16.85
N ASP A 761 40.80 11.71 17.99
CA ASP A 761 39.73 11.07 18.78
C ASP A 761 38.45 11.85 18.60
N PHE A 762 37.44 11.22 17.99
CA PHE A 762 36.20 11.93 17.60
C PHE A 762 35.01 10.98 17.41
N GLU A 763 33.86 11.57 17.41
CA GLU A 763 32.64 11.04 16.76
C GLU A 763 32.32 11.89 15.53
N LEU A 764 31.92 11.24 14.46
CA LEU A 764 31.55 11.85 13.18
C LEU A 764 30.17 11.37 12.79
N ARG A 765 29.28 12.26 12.39
CA ARG A 765 27.99 11.89 11.86
C ARG A 765 27.72 12.60 10.53
N ALA A 766 26.97 11.91 9.66
CA ALA A 766 26.54 12.45 8.36
C ALA A 766 25.25 11.77 7.91
N LYS A 767 24.47 12.44 7.08
CA LYS A 767 23.51 11.78 6.22
C LYS A 767 24.12 11.56 4.85
N LEU A 768 24.09 10.32 4.37
CA LEU A 768 24.73 9.89 3.13
C LEU A 768 23.71 9.26 2.18
N ARG A 769 23.99 9.38 0.89
CA ARG A 769 23.18 8.77 -0.18
C ARG A 769 24.09 8.41 -1.35
N ILE A 770 23.95 7.20 -1.88
CA ILE A 770 24.69 6.70 -3.04
C ILE A 770 23.75 6.15 -4.09
N ASN A 771 23.99 6.45 -5.35
CA ASN A 771 23.17 5.97 -6.46
C ASN A 771 23.32 4.46 -6.72
N THR A 772 22.41 3.91 -7.54
CA THR A 772 22.52 2.52 -8.02
C THR A 772 23.86 2.28 -8.72
N GLY A 773 24.53 1.19 -8.34
CA GLY A 773 25.84 0.84 -8.86
C GLY A 773 26.98 1.75 -8.40
N GLY A 774 26.71 2.74 -7.55
CA GLY A 774 27.71 3.64 -7.01
C GLY A 774 28.53 3.01 -5.90
N ASN A 775 29.77 3.48 -5.75
CA ASN A 775 30.71 3.14 -4.68
C ASN A 775 31.38 4.41 -4.16
N SER A 776 31.62 4.47 -2.86
CA SER A 776 32.23 5.61 -2.17
C SER A 776 32.77 5.16 -0.82
N GLY A 777 33.41 6.06 -0.08
CA GLY A 777 33.94 5.84 1.26
C GLY A 777 33.99 7.13 2.07
N LEU A 778 33.73 7.02 3.38
CA LEU A 778 34.00 8.06 4.34
C LEU A 778 35.34 7.73 5.04
N TYR A 779 36.38 8.45 4.63
CA TYR A 779 37.73 8.24 5.15
C TYR A 779 37.97 9.10 6.39
N PHE A 780 38.86 8.59 7.27
CA PHE A 780 39.27 9.32 8.45
C PHE A 780 40.69 8.93 8.88
N ARG A 781 41.33 9.84 9.60
CA ARG A 781 42.75 9.78 9.92
C ARG A 781 43.62 9.57 8.67
N VAL A 782 43.33 10.31 7.59
CA VAL A 782 44.05 10.21 6.31
C VAL A 782 44.88 11.45 6.05
N ALA A 783 46.06 11.26 5.39
CA ALA A 783 46.84 12.37 4.88
C ALA A 783 46.29 12.90 3.56
N TYR A 784 46.32 14.20 3.35
CA TYR A 784 45.97 14.81 2.06
C TYR A 784 47.01 14.43 1.00
N GLY A 785 46.57 13.98 -0.17
CA GLY A 785 47.41 13.63 -1.29
C GLY A 785 46.64 13.00 -2.46
N PRO A 786 47.29 12.80 -3.58
CA PRO A 786 46.67 12.13 -4.73
C PRO A 786 46.54 10.61 -4.54
N GLY A 787 45.65 10.00 -5.37
CA GLY A 787 45.38 8.56 -5.34
C GLY A 787 44.55 8.11 -4.15
N TRP A 788 44.69 6.84 -3.77
CA TRP A 788 43.92 6.23 -2.69
C TRP A 788 44.53 6.56 -1.33
N PRO A 789 43.86 7.29 -0.45
CA PRO A 789 44.45 7.70 0.83
C PRO A 789 44.72 6.51 1.75
N SER A 790 45.87 6.55 2.46
CA SER A 790 46.15 5.58 3.53
C SER A 790 45.52 6.07 4.82
N GLY A 791 44.55 5.34 5.35
CA GLY A 791 43.79 5.63 6.55
C GLY A 791 42.70 4.59 6.82
N TYR A 792 41.74 4.93 7.65
CA TYR A 792 40.55 4.11 7.81
C TYR A 792 39.47 4.56 6.83
N GLU A 793 38.71 3.60 6.30
CA GLU A 793 37.59 3.85 5.40
C GLU A 793 36.34 3.17 5.91
N ALA A 794 35.34 3.97 6.23
CA ALA A 794 33.99 3.50 6.45
C ALA A 794 33.25 3.43 5.11
N GLN A 795 32.95 2.21 4.64
CA GLN A 795 32.47 1.91 3.31
C GLN A 795 31.07 2.44 3.04
N ILE A 796 30.86 2.97 1.83
CA ILE A 796 29.59 3.47 1.30
C ILE A 796 29.32 2.75 -0.01
N ASN A 797 28.54 1.67 0.04
CA ASN A 797 28.25 0.79 -1.10
C ASN A 797 26.94 0.02 -0.86
N SER A 798 25.89 0.36 -1.60
CA SER A 798 24.64 -0.41 -1.58
C SER A 798 24.66 -1.53 -2.62
N THR A 799 24.69 -1.18 -3.89
CA THR A 799 24.44 -2.10 -5.03
C THR A 799 25.66 -2.28 -5.97
N HIS A 800 26.78 -1.66 -5.69
CA HIS A 800 28.00 -1.88 -6.48
C HIS A 800 28.48 -3.33 -6.36
N THR A 801 29.20 -3.82 -7.36
CA THR A 801 29.67 -5.21 -7.45
C THR A 801 30.74 -5.59 -6.42
N ASP A 802 31.42 -4.61 -5.80
CA ASP A 802 32.28 -4.88 -4.65
C ASP A 802 31.47 -5.54 -3.52
N PRO A 803 31.92 -6.71 -3.02
CA PRO A 803 31.20 -7.43 -1.97
C PRO A 803 31.23 -6.74 -0.60
N VAL A 804 32.12 -5.75 -0.37
CA VAL A 804 32.19 -5.00 0.88
C VAL A 804 31.15 -3.89 0.85
N LYS A 805 30.19 -3.95 1.79
CA LYS A 805 29.00 -3.11 1.79
C LYS A 805 29.04 -2.02 2.86
N THR A 806 28.08 -1.09 2.78
CA THR A 806 27.89 0.03 3.72
C THR A 806 27.92 -0.44 5.18
N GLY A 807 28.66 0.27 6.01
CA GLY A 807 28.86 -0.08 7.43
C GLY A 807 30.11 -0.90 7.70
N SER A 808 30.82 -1.39 6.67
CA SER A 808 32.13 -2.04 6.82
C SER A 808 33.21 -1.03 7.18
N LEU A 809 34.22 -1.48 7.92
CA LEU A 809 35.55 -0.86 7.93
C LEU A 809 36.41 -1.57 6.85
N TYR A 810 36.62 -0.90 5.72
CA TYR A 810 37.27 -1.49 4.55
C TYR A 810 38.62 -2.07 4.90
N HIS A 811 38.99 -3.24 4.40
CA HIS A 811 40.19 -4.03 4.72
C HIS A 811 40.25 -4.61 6.14
N TYR A 812 39.59 -4.05 7.14
CA TYR A 812 39.76 -4.44 8.55
C TYR A 812 38.55 -5.27 9.07
N ALA A 813 37.34 -4.86 8.81
CA ALA A 813 36.11 -5.55 9.25
C ALA A 813 35.06 -5.51 8.11
N PRO A 814 35.24 -6.35 7.06
CA PRO A 814 34.33 -6.36 5.92
C PRO A 814 32.98 -6.99 6.28
N PHE A 815 31.88 -6.37 5.84
CA PHE A 815 30.52 -6.84 5.92
C PHE A 815 29.90 -6.92 4.52
N ARG A 816 29.04 -7.92 4.21
CA ARG A 816 28.62 -8.23 2.85
C ARG A 816 27.13 -8.04 2.58
N ALA A 817 26.28 -8.02 3.60
CA ALA A 817 24.84 -7.80 3.37
C ALA A 817 24.59 -6.34 2.95
N GLN A 818 23.65 -6.16 2.04
CA GLN A 818 23.20 -4.86 1.60
C GLN A 818 22.20 -4.31 2.63
N LEU A 819 22.67 -3.49 3.55
CA LEU A 819 21.85 -2.94 4.65
C LEU A 819 21.02 -1.74 4.27
N VAL A 820 21.41 -0.98 3.24
CA VAL A 820 20.74 0.26 2.83
C VAL A 820 20.34 0.19 1.37
N GLY A 821 19.21 0.83 1.05
CA GLY A 821 18.75 0.97 -0.32
C GLY A 821 19.67 1.89 -1.14
N HIS A 822 19.65 1.73 -2.46
CA HIS A 822 20.26 2.68 -3.38
C HIS A 822 19.42 3.96 -3.43
N ASP A 823 20.05 5.07 -3.74
CA ASP A 823 19.40 6.39 -3.82
C ASP A 823 18.53 6.77 -2.60
N THR A 824 18.87 6.22 -1.44
CA THR A 824 18.16 6.42 -0.17
C THR A 824 19.07 7.10 0.83
N TRP A 825 18.58 8.11 1.53
CA TRP A 825 19.28 8.73 2.64
C TRP A 825 19.36 7.80 3.84
N TYR A 826 20.53 7.70 4.47
CA TYR A 826 20.73 6.98 5.72
C TYR A 826 21.66 7.75 6.66
N ASP A 827 21.45 7.57 7.94
CA ASP A 827 22.33 8.11 8.98
C ASP A 827 23.59 7.25 9.10
N TYR A 828 24.73 7.92 9.12
CA TYR A 828 26.04 7.30 9.25
C TYR A 828 26.78 7.92 10.42
N HIS A 829 27.25 7.09 11.34
CA HIS A 829 27.96 7.55 12.53
C HIS A 829 29.23 6.72 12.71
N VAL A 830 30.37 7.39 12.91
CA VAL A 830 31.68 6.79 13.16
C VAL A 830 32.23 7.30 14.49
N LEU A 831 32.53 6.39 15.40
CA LEU A 831 33.38 6.64 16.56
C LEU A 831 34.81 6.18 16.21
N CYS A 832 35.80 7.04 16.39
CA CYS A 832 37.23 6.69 16.33
C CYS A 832 37.93 7.24 17.57
N LYS A 833 38.45 6.37 18.41
CA LYS A 833 39.04 6.77 19.68
C LYS A 833 40.19 5.86 20.08
N ASP A 834 41.34 6.46 20.53
CA ASP A 834 42.42 5.73 21.13
C ASP A 834 42.04 5.30 22.57
N GLU A 835 42.12 4.01 22.81
CA GLU A 835 41.91 3.34 24.11
C GLU A 835 43.23 2.68 24.54
N PRO A 836 43.37 2.25 25.81
CA PRO A 836 44.63 1.59 26.25
C PRO A 836 45.07 0.42 25.37
N GLU A 837 44.14 -0.38 24.85
CA GLU A 837 44.41 -1.59 24.07
C GLU A 837 44.57 -1.34 22.58
N GLY A 838 44.21 -0.17 22.04
CA GLY A 838 44.25 0.12 20.61
C GLY A 838 43.40 1.31 20.20
N THR A 839 43.18 1.48 18.92
CA THR A 839 42.19 2.44 18.38
C THR A 839 40.88 1.74 18.20
N ARG A 840 39.87 2.15 18.97
CA ARG A 840 38.49 1.66 18.82
C ARG A 840 37.79 2.37 17.70
N ILE A 841 37.16 1.61 16.79
CA ILE A 841 36.40 2.13 15.67
C ILE A 841 35.00 1.47 15.68
N GLN A 842 33.96 2.29 15.82
CA GLN A 842 32.60 1.81 15.70
C GLN A 842 31.90 2.53 14.55
N ILE A 843 31.18 1.78 13.73
CA ILE A 843 30.40 2.31 12.63
C ILE A 843 28.94 1.92 12.85
N ARG A 844 28.06 2.92 12.86
CA ARG A 844 26.62 2.75 12.94
C ARG A 844 25.96 3.22 11.64
N VAL A 845 24.98 2.44 11.21
CA VAL A 845 24.11 2.76 10.09
C VAL A 845 22.66 2.83 10.62
N ASN A 846 21.98 3.94 10.40
CA ASN A 846 20.63 4.16 10.92
C ASN A 846 20.52 3.84 12.42
N HIS A 847 21.48 4.34 13.22
CA HIS A 847 21.66 4.15 14.66
C HIS A 847 22.11 2.73 15.11
N ILE A 848 22.08 1.74 14.22
CA ILE A 848 22.43 0.35 14.53
C ILE A 848 23.93 0.13 14.38
N LEU A 849 24.57 -0.47 15.38
CA LEU A 849 25.98 -0.83 15.35
C LEU A 849 26.23 -1.97 14.34
N VAL A 850 26.99 -1.67 13.29
CA VAL A 850 27.35 -2.63 12.23
C VAL A 850 28.77 -3.15 12.44
N THR A 851 29.70 -2.26 12.71
CA THR A 851 31.10 -2.60 12.93
C THR A 851 31.56 -2.10 14.30
N ASP A 852 32.23 -2.97 15.03
CA ASP A 852 32.99 -2.67 16.24
C ASP A 852 34.38 -3.33 16.13
N TYR A 853 35.40 -2.53 15.90
CA TYR A 853 36.74 -2.99 15.61
C TYR A 853 37.77 -2.32 16.53
N LEU A 854 38.75 -3.08 17.01
CA LEU A 854 39.87 -2.60 17.80
C LEU A 854 41.16 -2.79 17.03
N ASP A 855 41.72 -1.70 16.48
CA ASP A 855 43.05 -1.70 15.89
C ASP A 855 44.12 -1.62 16.97
N ARG A 856 44.69 -2.78 17.34
CA ARG A 856 45.73 -2.89 18.39
C ARG A 856 47.07 -2.28 17.94
N GLU A 857 47.31 -2.16 16.64
CA GLU A 857 48.54 -1.64 16.07
C GLU A 857 48.54 -0.12 15.93
N ARG A 858 47.37 0.54 16.05
CA ARG A 858 47.20 2.00 15.85
C ARG A 858 47.82 2.46 14.54
N LYS A 859 47.42 1.81 13.44
CA LYS A 859 48.05 2.00 12.13
C LYS A 859 48.02 3.41 11.60
N HIS A 860 46.97 4.16 11.98
CA HIS A 860 46.77 5.51 11.49
C HIS A 860 46.65 6.48 12.68
N ALA A 861 47.44 7.52 12.62
CA ALA A 861 47.48 8.57 13.67
C ALA A 861 46.33 9.58 13.50
N ALA A 862 46.56 10.88 13.66
CA ALA A 862 45.63 11.93 13.32
C ALA A 862 45.67 12.22 11.80
N GLY A 863 44.55 12.75 11.25
CA GLY A 863 44.50 13.08 9.82
C GLY A 863 43.21 13.82 9.43
N HIS A 864 43.01 13.98 8.14
CA HIS A 864 41.78 14.54 7.57
C HIS A 864 40.60 13.58 7.68
N ILE A 865 39.41 14.12 7.57
CA ILE A 865 38.18 13.43 7.14
C ILE A 865 38.04 13.63 5.63
N ALA A 866 37.70 12.60 4.87
CA ALA A 866 37.50 12.75 3.43
C ALA A 866 36.32 11.93 2.91
N LEU A 867 35.62 12.47 1.90
CA LEU A 867 34.63 11.75 1.11
C LEU A 867 35.25 11.29 -0.20
N GLN A 868 34.93 10.09 -0.66
CA GLN A 868 35.42 9.52 -1.90
C GLN A 868 34.42 9.65 -3.02
N GLN A 869 34.86 10.05 -4.20
CA GLN A 869 34.23 9.78 -5.49
C GLN A 869 35.01 8.63 -6.15
N HIS A 870 34.36 7.46 -6.30
CA HIS A 870 35.08 6.23 -6.65
C HIS A 870 35.30 6.07 -8.17
N HIS A 871 34.32 6.34 -9.01
CA HIS A 871 34.37 6.18 -10.47
C HIS A 871 33.28 6.96 -11.17
N ASP A 872 33.38 7.14 -12.48
CA ASP A 872 32.45 7.96 -13.30
C ASP A 872 30.95 7.61 -13.15
N GLY A 873 30.62 6.37 -12.80
CA GLY A 873 29.24 5.93 -12.56
C GLY A 873 28.74 6.19 -11.13
N SER A 874 29.61 6.60 -10.19
CA SER A 874 29.20 6.90 -8.82
C SER A 874 28.70 8.33 -8.69
N VAL A 875 27.67 8.52 -7.88
CA VAL A 875 27.21 9.83 -7.39
C VAL A 875 27.01 9.74 -5.89
N ILE A 876 27.97 10.30 -5.14
CA ILE A 876 27.86 10.41 -3.68
C ILE A 876 27.24 11.74 -3.30
N ARG A 877 26.31 11.71 -2.34
CA ARG A 877 25.71 12.89 -1.71
C ARG A 877 25.87 12.82 -0.21
N ALA A 878 26.22 13.93 0.41
CA ALA A 878 26.39 14.06 1.85
C ALA A 878 25.82 15.38 2.37
N LYS A 879 25.13 15.32 3.51
CA LYS A 879 24.64 16.50 4.25
C LYS A 879 24.77 16.25 5.76
N ASN A 880 24.60 17.31 6.56
CA ASN A 880 24.65 17.25 8.01
C ASN A 880 25.95 16.58 8.50
N LEU A 881 27.06 16.93 7.86
CA LEU A 881 28.39 16.39 8.21
C LEU A 881 28.92 17.15 9.41
N GLU A 882 28.98 16.51 10.56
CA GLU A 882 29.33 17.11 11.84
C GLU A 882 30.30 16.23 12.62
N ILE A 883 31.18 16.85 13.36
CA ILE A 883 32.17 16.19 14.20
C ILE A 883 32.10 16.66 15.66
N ARG A 884 32.42 15.75 16.56
CA ARG A 884 32.65 16.01 17.97
C ARG A 884 33.98 15.41 18.35
N GLU A 885 34.95 16.27 18.69
CA GLU A 885 36.28 15.85 19.17
C GLU A 885 36.18 15.35 20.62
N LEU A 886 36.71 14.18 20.89
CA LEU A 886 36.71 13.55 22.20
C LEU A 886 38.00 13.95 22.96
N ARG A 887 37.86 14.29 24.21
CA ARG A 887 39.00 14.69 25.08
C ARG A 887 39.48 13.50 25.88
#